data_a20b01a1187449970a46bdf9fad62931
#
_entry.id   a20b01a1187449970a46bdf9fad62931
#
_cell.length_a   1.000
_cell.length_b   1.000
_cell.length_c   1.000
_cell.angle_alpha   90.00
_cell.angle_beta   90.00
_cell.angle_gamma   90.00
#
_symmetry.space_group_name_H-M   'P 1'
#
loop_
_entity.id
_entity.type
_entity.pdbx_description
1 polymer ?
#
loop_
_entity_poly.entity_id
_entity_poly.type
_entity_poly.pdbx_seq_one_letter_code
_entity_poly.pdbx_strand_id
1 'polypeptide(L)'
;MWIFDSYYKGCVELWGREIGLTKACAVYPPSFYMHLKDPPAHREMIEALESRFNAEECSFRTIFGTFQGHRIYASRKVAEKIEIQTSHQVELYNVDVRQDQRYLAEHDLFPCGDRDESRFSPDFEIPLTCLMIQVAGDPFMPREISCIEILDGRKRRLEGPERQVLSDLLELIKAHDPDLILCPHADTWIPLMLRKARRFGLEPTFSRTGFFKPMASKSYWSYGKVNHKEGAMIPEGRILIDTAKSFVYAESGLKGVLMASRLSGLSPNLTSRFTPGTLISSYEVFEALRRGVAVPFRKRDAEGLRTISELRACDKGGMIFQPEPGVYEKVHQIDFTSLYPSIIVKYNLSPETVRDPELKGFLSTVISELLNLRIETKRLKKTIPDYAGIDSILKWMLVTCFGYTGYRNAKFGQIQVHERITEISRELLMQIKELAEGMDFQVLHGIVDCLWVIGESIASFKEAVERETGILTEVDSYDWIAFLPMADGSGAYNRYFGRLDTGKMKIRGVMARKGDTPKYVLRMQKELFEVLSEAGSREELRWIEPKAREVRRRYMDELVEANVRELAIHRRVSRLSYSRRCAEASAVQAHQKLGISLAPGMEIGYVVKDAKKWEVETERTATEFDAVYYRKLLEKAWEEVGFVFTQKKEMSSVHLFAI
;
A
#
# COMPACT_ATOMS: atom_id res chain seq x y z
N MET A 1 1.97 -29.17 9.75
CA MET A 1 0.72 -28.70 9.03
C MET A 1 0.97 -27.32 8.47
N TRP A 2 0.94 -27.18 7.16
CA TRP A 2 1.05 -25.88 6.49
C TRP A 2 -0.28 -25.12 6.58
N ILE A 3 -0.35 -24.08 7.43
CA ILE A 3 -1.58 -23.36 7.78
C ILE A 3 -1.91 -22.34 6.70
N PHE A 4 -3.09 -22.38 6.07
CA PHE A 4 -3.48 -21.38 5.06
C PHE A 4 -4.65 -20.49 5.45
N ASP A 5 -5.44 -20.87 6.46
CA ASP A 5 -6.51 -20.01 6.98
C ASP A 5 -6.63 -20.19 8.50
N SER A 6 -6.90 -19.08 9.20
CA SER A 6 -7.09 -19.06 10.64
C SER A 6 -8.16 -18.03 11.01
N TYR A 7 -9.01 -18.36 11.97
CA TYR A 7 -10.01 -17.45 12.50
C TYR A 7 -10.48 -17.88 13.89
N TYR A 8 -11.10 -16.95 14.59
CA TYR A 8 -11.65 -17.16 15.93
C TYR A 8 -13.18 -17.17 15.91
N LYS A 9 -13.79 -18.24 16.47
CA LYS A 9 -15.23 -18.44 16.58
C LYS A 9 -15.58 -19.14 17.91
N GLY A 10 -15.17 -18.50 19.03
CA GLY A 10 -15.26 -19.14 20.36
C GLY A 10 -14.08 -20.09 20.64
N CYS A 11 -13.48 -20.66 19.63
CA CYS A 11 -12.19 -21.35 19.61
C CYS A 11 -11.37 -20.82 18.44
N VAL A 12 -10.07 -21.08 18.41
CA VAL A 12 -9.22 -20.84 17.25
C VAL A 12 -9.34 -22.01 16.30
N GLU A 13 -9.81 -21.77 15.10
CA GLU A 13 -9.88 -22.73 14.02
C GLU A 13 -8.74 -22.51 13.04
N LEU A 14 -7.99 -23.58 12.73
CA LEU A 14 -6.87 -23.58 11.78
C LEU A 14 -7.19 -24.55 10.65
N TRP A 15 -7.00 -24.07 9.42
CA TRP A 15 -7.06 -24.90 8.22
C TRP A 15 -5.69 -24.99 7.58
N GLY A 16 -5.28 -26.20 7.24
CA GLY A 16 -3.96 -26.46 6.70
C GLY A 16 -3.88 -27.68 5.82
N ARG A 17 -2.70 -27.92 5.29
CA ARG A 17 -2.31 -29.10 4.52
C ARG A 17 -1.19 -29.86 5.24
N GLU A 18 -1.35 -31.18 5.30
CA GLU A 18 -0.29 -32.13 5.62
C GLU A 18 -0.22 -33.15 4.48
N ILE A 19 -0.63 -34.38 4.71
CA ILE A 19 -0.86 -35.38 3.63
C ILE A 19 -2.16 -35.04 2.86
N GLY A 20 -3.09 -34.35 3.51
CA GLY A 20 -4.37 -33.90 2.97
C GLY A 20 -4.88 -32.63 3.64
N LEU A 21 -6.14 -32.28 3.39
CA LEU A 21 -6.80 -31.17 4.06
C LEU A 21 -6.98 -31.51 5.54
N THR A 22 -6.51 -30.62 6.42
CA THR A 22 -6.57 -30.80 7.88
C THR A 22 -7.26 -29.58 8.51
N LYS A 23 -8.14 -29.84 9.47
CA LYS A 23 -8.75 -28.83 10.32
C LYS A 23 -8.42 -29.10 11.78
N ALA A 24 -7.85 -28.11 12.48
CA ALA A 24 -7.61 -28.15 13.90
C ALA A 24 -8.46 -27.09 14.62
N CYS A 25 -8.88 -27.39 15.85
CA CYS A 25 -9.60 -26.45 16.71
C CYS A 25 -8.96 -26.44 18.10
N ALA A 26 -8.64 -25.25 18.59
CA ALA A 26 -8.07 -25.06 19.92
C ALA A 26 -8.96 -24.16 20.78
N VAL A 27 -9.29 -24.62 21.98
CA VAL A 27 -9.99 -23.79 22.98
C VAL A 27 -9.02 -22.69 23.43
N TYR A 28 -9.38 -21.45 23.15
CA TYR A 28 -8.53 -20.30 23.46
C TYR A 28 -9.40 -19.13 23.93
N PRO A 29 -9.66 -19.03 25.26
CA PRO A 29 -10.51 -17.99 25.79
C PRO A 29 -9.85 -16.60 25.64
N PRO A 30 -10.63 -15.57 25.28
CA PRO A 30 -10.09 -14.22 25.19
C PRO A 30 -9.63 -13.74 26.57
N SER A 31 -8.44 -13.16 26.64
CA SER A 31 -7.90 -12.57 27.86
C SER A 31 -7.12 -11.29 27.54
N PHE A 32 -6.99 -10.44 28.54
CA PHE A 32 -6.22 -9.21 28.47
C PHE A 32 -5.50 -8.93 29.78
N TYR A 33 -4.50 -8.03 29.76
CA TYR A 33 -3.80 -7.59 30.97
C TYR A 33 -4.32 -6.23 31.41
N MET A 34 -4.37 -6.05 32.75
CA MET A 34 -4.75 -4.82 33.42
C MET A 34 -3.65 -4.38 34.38
N HIS A 35 -3.23 -3.11 34.29
CA HIS A 35 -2.34 -2.47 35.24
C HIS A 35 -3.03 -1.25 35.85
N LEU A 36 -3.00 -1.15 37.17
CA LEU A 36 -3.52 -0.03 37.95
C LEU A 36 -2.37 0.65 38.67
N LYS A 37 -2.32 1.98 38.61
CA LYS A 37 -1.30 2.77 39.36
C LYS A 37 -1.53 2.73 40.86
N ASP A 38 -2.79 2.66 41.26
CA ASP A 38 -3.22 2.57 42.66
C ASP A 38 -4.22 1.41 42.84
N PRO A 39 -3.74 0.16 42.97
CA PRO A 39 -4.60 -1.02 43.15
C PRO A 39 -5.48 -0.95 44.39
N PRO A 40 -5.01 -0.45 45.57
CA PRO A 40 -5.84 -0.30 46.78
C PRO A 40 -7.11 0.51 46.55
N ALA A 41 -7.05 1.59 45.78
CA ALA A 41 -8.23 2.43 45.46
C ALA A 41 -9.31 1.70 44.63
N HIS A 42 -8.98 0.55 44.04
CA HIS A 42 -9.86 -0.22 43.16
C HIS A 42 -10.11 -1.66 43.67
N ARG A 43 -9.91 -1.91 44.97
CA ARG A 43 -9.94 -3.25 45.56
C ARG A 43 -11.28 -3.98 45.33
N GLU A 44 -12.41 -3.36 45.52
CA GLU A 44 -13.73 -3.96 45.28
C GLU A 44 -13.93 -4.39 43.84
N MET A 45 -13.39 -3.60 42.90
CA MET A 45 -13.42 -3.95 41.45
C MET A 45 -12.54 -5.16 41.21
N ILE A 46 -11.35 -5.23 41.76
CA ILE A 46 -10.42 -6.37 41.58
C ILE A 46 -11.07 -7.65 42.11
N GLU A 47 -11.59 -7.65 43.34
CA GLU A 47 -12.30 -8.78 43.97
C GLU A 47 -13.50 -9.25 43.09
N ALA A 48 -14.23 -8.30 42.50
CA ALA A 48 -15.33 -8.62 41.59
C ALA A 48 -14.84 -9.24 40.28
N LEU A 49 -13.67 -8.82 39.75
CA LEU A 49 -13.06 -9.38 38.56
C LEU A 49 -12.49 -10.78 38.82
N GLU A 50 -11.88 -11.02 39.98
CA GLU A 50 -11.40 -12.34 40.39
C GLU A 50 -12.56 -13.34 40.48
N SER A 51 -13.64 -12.94 41.14
CA SER A 51 -14.82 -13.79 41.31
C SER A 51 -15.56 -14.12 39.99
N ARG A 52 -15.66 -13.15 39.05
CA ARG A 52 -16.50 -13.29 37.85
C ARG A 52 -15.75 -13.71 36.62
N PHE A 53 -14.46 -13.40 36.51
CA PHE A 53 -13.68 -13.54 35.28
C PHE A 53 -12.32 -14.21 35.49
N ASN A 54 -12.13 -14.93 36.61
CA ASN A 54 -10.87 -15.58 36.96
C ASN A 54 -9.69 -14.63 36.79
N ALA A 55 -9.78 -13.42 37.33
CA ALA A 55 -8.64 -12.50 37.25
C ALA A 55 -7.51 -13.04 38.13
N GLU A 56 -6.32 -13.13 37.54
CA GLU A 56 -5.12 -13.67 38.21
C GLU A 56 -4.06 -12.59 38.28
N GLU A 57 -3.47 -12.41 39.48
CA GLU A 57 -2.33 -11.52 39.62
C GLU A 57 -1.15 -12.05 38.81
N CYS A 58 -0.51 -11.19 38.05
CA CYS A 58 0.61 -11.58 37.20
C CYS A 58 1.54 -10.40 36.88
N SER A 59 2.76 -10.73 36.51
CA SER A 59 3.66 -9.78 35.85
C SER A 59 3.61 -9.96 34.34
N PHE A 60 3.68 -8.86 33.59
CA PHE A 60 3.75 -8.89 32.13
C PHE A 60 4.70 -7.81 31.61
N ARG A 61 5.32 -8.08 30.48
CA ARG A 61 6.32 -7.20 29.86
C ARG A 61 5.67 -6.32 28.78
N THR A 62 6.02 -5.04 28.79
CA THR A 62 5.74 -4.09 27.72
C THR A 62 7.05 -3.62 27.09
N ILE A 63 7.03 -2.77 26.07
CA ILE A 63 8.25 -2.13 25.55
C ILE A 63 8.91 -1.20 26.59
N PHE A 64 8.17 -0.72 27.58
CA PHE A 64 8.67 0.18 28.64
C PHE A 64 9.11 -0.53 29.93
N GLY A 65 9.11 -1.85 29.94
CA GLY A 65 9.51 -2.66 31.10
C GLY A 65 8.45 -3.66 31.53
N THR A 66 8.67 -4.22 32.73
CA THR A 66 7.77 -5.20 33.36
C THR A 66 6.81 -4.50 34.33
N PHE A 67 5.54 -4.83 34.24
CA PHE A 67 4.47 -4.30 35.06
C PHE A 67 3.84 -5.41 35.92
N GLN A 68 3.45 -5.09 37.13
CA GLN A 68 2.58 -5.91 37.96
C GLN A 68 1.13 -5.57 37.64
N GLY A 69 0.27 -6.57 37.57
CA GLY A 69 -1.14 -6.36 37.27
C GLY A 69 -1.93 -7.65 37.29
N HIS A 70 -3.03 -7.70 36.55
CA HIS A 70 -3.91 -8.86 36.49
C HIS A 70 -4.14 -9.31 35.08
N ARG A 71 -4.17 -10.62 34.83
CA ARG A 71 -4.69 -11.24 33.62
C ARG A 71 -6.17 -11.55 33.84
N ILE A 72 -7.03 -11.06 32.95
CA ILE A 72 -8.49 -11.17 33.07
C ILE A 72 -8.99 -11.96 31.85
N TYR A 73 -9.72 -13.05 32.10
CA TYR A 73 -10.28 -13.91 31.05
C TYR A 73 -11.67 -13.41 30.64
N ALA A 74 -11.70 -12.37 29.85
CA ALA A 74 -12.94 -11.73 29.42
C ALA A 74 -12.82 -11.10 28.02
N SER A 75 -13.97 -10.72 27.47
CA SER A 75 -14.06 -10.07 26.16
C SER A 75 -13.68 -8.57 26.25
N ARG A 76 -13.42 -7.98 25.10
CA ARG A 76 -13.18 -6.53 24.93
C ARG A 76 -14.27 -5.67 25.59
N LYS A 77 -15.54 -6.09 25.59
CA LYS A 77 -16.63 -5.36 26.23
C LYS A 77 -16.42 -5.17 27.73
N VAL A 78 -15.81 -6.15 28.38
CA VAL A 78 -15.48 -6.05 29.83
C VAL A 78 -14.34 -5.06 30.02
N ALA A 79 -13.30 -5.12 29.21
CA ALA A 79 -12.19 -4.17 29.24
C ALA A 79 -12.66 -2.71 29.06
N GLU A 80 -13.57 -2.45 28.11
CA GLU A 80 -14.16 -1.13 27.88
C GLU A 80 -14.99 -0.64 29.11
N LYS A 81 -15.67 -1.54 29.81
CA LYS A 81 -16.38 -1.20 31.06
C LYS A 81 -15.40 -0.84 32.20
N ILE A 82 -14.33 -1.62 32.36
CA ILE A 82 -13.27 -1.33 33.32
C ILE A 82 -12.65 0.06 33.04
N GLU A 83 -12.37 0.36 31.81
CA GLU A 83 -11.81 1.65 31.39
C GLU A 83 -12.72 2.83 31.80
N ILE A 84 -14.04 2.69 31.62
CA ILE A 84 -15.02 3.70 32.03
C ILE A 84 -15.11 3.79 33.55
N GLN A 85 -15.20 2.67 34.28
CA GLN A 85 -15.32 2.63 35.73
C GLN A 85 -14.12 3.24 36.47
N THR A 86 -12.92 3.10 35.87
CA THR A 86 -11.68 3.69 36.39
C THR A 86 -11.44 5.11 35.89
N SER A 87 -12.43 5.74 35.25
CA SER A 87 -12.27 7.07 34.61
C SER A 87 -11.02 7.14 33.72
N HIS A 88 -10.75 6.07 32.96
CA HIS A 88 -9.59 5.91 32.08
C HIS A 88 -8.23 5.92 32.80
N GLN A 89 -8.16 5.64 34.09
CA GLN A 89 -6.89 5.56 34.83
C GLN A 89 -6.23 4.18 34.78
N VAL A 90 -6.94 3.15 34.33
CA VAL A 90 -6.40 1.81 34.09
C VAL A 90 -5.59 1.74 32.83
N GLU A 91 -4.51 0.98 32.79
CA GLU A 91 -3.79 0.62 31.58
C GLU A 91 -4.15 -0.81 31.18
N LEU A 92 -4.62 -0.96 29.93
CA LEU A 92 -5.08 -2.23 29.41
C LEU A 92 -4.22 -2.66 28.22
N TYR A 93 -3.92 -3.96 28.15
CA TYR A 93 -3.07 -4.53 27.12
C TYR A 93 -3.70 -5.80 26.54
N ASN A 94 -3.43 -6.10 25.27
CA ASN A 94 -3.93 -7.25 24.50
C ASN A 94 -5.45 -7.33 24.35
N VAL A 95 -6.19 -6.22 24.54
CA VAL A 95 -7.67 -6.18 24.51
C VAL A 95 -8.23 -6.35 23.09
N ASP A 96 -7.65 -5.65 22.13
CA ASP A 96 -8.11 -5.59 20.73
C ASP A 96 -7.23 -6.38 19.76
N VAL A 97 -6.39 -7.25 20.30
CA VAL A 97 -5.58 -8.20 19.54
C VAL A 97 -6.48 -9.33 19.03
N ARG A 98 -6.26 -9.75 17.79
CA ARG A 98 -6.99 -10.88 17.20
C ARG A 98 -6.60 -12.17 17.91
N GLN A 99 -7.59 -12.96 18.31
CA GLN A 99 -7.35 -14.17 19.10
C GLN A 99 -6.63 -15.26 18.27
N ASP A 100 -6.96 -15.39 16.98
CA ASP A 100 -6.28 -16.27 16.04
C ASP A 100 -4.79 -15.89 15.88
N GLN A 101 -4.50 -14.60 15.66
CA GLN A 101 -3.13 -14.09 15.55
C GLN A 101 -2.34 -14.28 16.85
N ARG A 102 -2.97 -14.01 17.98
CA ARG A 102 -2.35 -14.19 19.30
C ARG A 102 -2.03 -15.65 19.59
N TYR A 103 -2.98 -16.56 19.30
CA TYR A 103 -2.76 -17.99 19.43
C TYR A 103 -1.56 -18.46 18.59
N LEU A 104 -1.52 -18.07 17.33
CA LEU A 104 -0.40 -18.41 16.45
C LEU A 104 0.94 -17.91 17.01
N ALA A 105 0.98 -16.67 17.51
CA ALA A 105 2.17 -16.08 18.10
C ALA A 105 2.66 -16.83 19.35
N GLU A 106 1.74 -17.13 20.29
CA GLU A 106 2.05 -17.80 21.56
C GLU A 106 2.44 -19.28 21.37
N HIS A 107 2.07 -19.92 20.24
CA HIS A 107 2.40 -21.32 19.94
C HIS A 107 3.50 -21.49 18.89
N ASP A 108 4.18 -20.40 18.55
CA ASP A 108 5.26 -20.37 17.53
C ASP A 108 4.81 -20.88 16.15
N LEU A 109 3.57 -20.53 15.79
CA LEU A 109 2.95 -20.84 14.50
C LEU A 109 2.80 -19.57 13.66
N PHE A 110 2.66 -19.74 12.35
CA PHE A 110 2.36 -18.63 11.43
C PHE A 110 1.59 -19.14 10.20
N PRO A 111 0.78 -18.27 9.55
CA PRO A 111 0.06 -18.65 8.34
C PRO A 111 1.01 -18.82 7.14
N CYS A 112 0.62 -19.62 6.17
CA CYS A 112 1.32 -19.87 4.91
C CYS A 112 2.72 -20.48 5.10
N GLY A 113 2.87 -21.35 6.09
CA GLY A 113 4.10 -22.07 6.34
C GLY A 113 3.90 -23.23 7.30
N ASP A 114 4.92 -24.04 7.46
CA ASP A 114 4.99 -25.08 8.46
C ASP A 114 5.85 -24.63 9.64
N ARG A 115 5.72 -25.32 10.77
CA ARG A 115 6.40 -25.00 12.03
C ARG A 115 7.93 -25.02 11.91
N ASP A 116 8.45 -25.92 11.07
CA ASP A 116 9.89 -26.11 10.88
C ASP A 116 10.51 -25.12 9.88
N GLU A 117 9.70 -24.26 9.27
CA GLU A 117 10.17 -23.23 8.34
C GLU A 117 10.47 -21.90 9.04
N SER A 118 11.42 -21.14 8.48
CA SER A 118 11.56 -19.74 8.86
C SER A 118 10.48 -18.89 8.18
N ARG A 119 9.72 -18.12 8.95
CA ARG A 119 8.72 -17.20 8.39
C ARG A 119 9.35 -16.02 7.62
N PHE A 120 10.64 -15.76 7.80
CA PHE A 120 11.44 -14.80 7.04
C PHE A 120 12.13 -15.40 5.82
N SER A 121 11.94 -16.70 5.54
CA SER A 121 12.45 -17.27 4.29
C SER A 121 11.65 -16.74 3.11
N PRO A 122 12.30 -16.14 2.09
CA PRO A 122 11.62 -15.76 0.85
C PRO A 122 11.35 -16.99 -0.03
N ASP A 123 11.96 -18.09 0.29
CA ASP A 123 11.84 -19.38 -0.43
C ASP A 123 10.90 -20.29 0.35
N PHE A 124 9.69 -20.49 -0.19
CA PHE A 124 8.66 -21.35 0.38
C PHE A 124 7.77 -21.93 -0.71
N GLU A 125 7.36 -23.17 -0.50
CA GLU A 125 6.42 -23.86 -1.36
C GLU A 125 4.96 -23.43 -1.07
N ILE A 126 4.11 -23.54 -2.10
CA ILE A 126 2.69 -23.22 -2.01
C ILE A 126 1.90 -24.51 -2.31
N PRO A 127 1.63 -25.34 -1.30
CA PRO A 127 0.93 -26.61 -1.47
C PRO A 127 -0.59 -26.45 -1.57
N LEU A 128 -1.05 -25.45 -2.32
CA LEU A 128 -2.47 -25.09 -2.45
C LEU A 128 -3.00 -25.43 -3.84
N THR A 129 -4.19 -26.03 -3.86
CA THR A 129 -4.97 -26.14 -5.08
C THR A 129 -5.67 -24.83 -5.40
N CYS A 130 -5.54 -24.34 -6.64
CA CYS A 130 -6.01 -23.02 -7.06
C CYS A 130 -7.07 -23.13 -8.16
N LEU A 131 -8.13 -22.35 -8.03
CA LEU A 131 -9.16 -22.15 -9.04
C LEU A 131 -9.26 -20.65 -9.38
N MET A 132 -9.13 -20.30 -10.67
CA MET A 132 -9.40 -18.95 -11.15
C MET A 132 -10.80 -18.90 -11.76
N ILE A 133 -11.57 -17.89 -11.37
CA ILE A 133 -12.94 -17.66 -11.84
C ILE A 133 -13.01 -16.25 -12.42
N GLN A 134 -13.53 -16.12 -13.64
CA GLN A 134 -13.81 -14.83 -14.25
C GLN A 134 -15.28 -14.77 -14.69
N VAL A 135 -16.03 -13.87 -14.08
CA VAL A 135 -17.45 -13.65 -14.40
C VAL A 135 -17.56 -12.65 -15.52
N ALA A 136 -18.31 -12.99 -16.57
CA ALA A 136 -18.60 -12.04 -17.65
C ALA A 136 -19.65 -11.01 -17.20
N GLY A 137 -19.45 -9.74 -17.58
CA GLY A 137 -20.37 -8.66 -17.27
C GLY A 137 -19.77 -7.56 -16.37
N ASP A 138 -20.61 -6.55 -16.08
CA ASP A 138 -20.23 -5.43 -15.21
C ASP A 138 -20.64 -5.74 -13.76
N PRO A 139 -19.68 -5.83 -12.82
CA PRO A 139 -19.97 -6.15 -11.42
C PRO A 139 -20.83 -5.08 -10.71
N PHE A 140 -20.82 -3.83 -11.20
CA PHE A 140 -21.60 -2.74 -10.62
C PHE A 140 -23.01 -2.62 -11.19
N MET A 141 -23.26 -3.26 -12.35
CA MET A 141 -24.55 -3.32 -13.00
C MET A 141 -24.92 -4.77 -13.36
N PRO A 142 -24.88 -5.70 -12.42
CA PRO A 142 -25.07 -7.11 -12.73
C PRO A 142 -26.56 -7.35 -13.08
N ARG A 143 -26.81 -7.81 -14.30
CA ARG A 143 -28.13 -8.26 -14.72
C ARG A 143 -28.28 -9.75 -14.46
N GLU A 144 -27.78 -10.54 -15.35
CA GLU A 144 -27.83 -12.00 -15.33
C GLU A 144 -26.39 -12.55 -15.49
N ILE A 145 -26.07 -13.62 -14.76
CA ILE A 145 -24.79 -14.29 -14.88
C ILE A 145 -24.96 -15.43 -15.89
N SER A 146 -24.71 -15.14 -17.16
CA SER A 146 -24.88 -16.07 -18.28
C SER A 146 -23.60 -16.74 -18.72
N CYS A 147 -22.43 -16.26 -18.25
CA CYS A 147 -21.15 -16.82 -18.64
C CYS A 147 -20.11 -16.66 -17.52
N ILE A 148 -19.39 -17.74 -17.23
CA ILE A 148 -18.25 -17.79 -16.31
C ILE A 148 -17.12 -18.55 -16.97
N GLU A 149 -15.93 -17.93 -17.02
CA GLU A 149 -14.69 -18.61 -17.43
C GLU A 149 -13.97 -19.15 -16.18
N ILE A 150 -13.42 -20.33 -16.30
CA ILE A 150 -12.72 -21.04 -15.23
C ILE A 150 -11.36 -21.49 -15.75
N LEU A 151 -10.32 -21.30 -14.94
CA LEU A 151 -8.98 -21.81 -15.20
C LEU A 151 -8.52 -22.65 -13.99
N ASP A 152 -8.40 -23.96 -14.21
CA ASP A 152 -7.94 -24.99 -13.26
C ASP A 152 -6.80 -25.84 -13.85
N GLY A 153 -5.90 -25.20 -14.61
CA GLY A 153 -4.92 -25.86 -15.50
C GLY A 153 -5.43 -26.00 -16.92
N ARG A 154 -6.75 -25.95 -17.15
CA ARG A 154 -7.39 -25.88 -18.47
C ARG A 154 -8.43 -24.77 -18.45
N LYS A 155 -8.59 -24.09 -19.60
CA LYS A 155 -9.64 -23.07 -19.76
C LYS A 155 -10.97 -23.77 -20.03
N ARG A 156 -11.96 -23.54 -19.18
CA ARG A 156 -13.34 -23.98 -19.35
C ARG A 156 -14.26 -22.76 -19.37
N ARG A 157 -15.40 -22.90 -20.03
CA ARG A 157 -16.42 -21.85 -20.11
C ARG A 157 -17.77 -22.44 -19.80
N LEU A 158 -18.43 -21.89 -18.78
CA LEU A 158 -19.80 -22.25 -18.40
C LEU A 158 -20.72 -21.20 -19.00
N GLU A 159 -21.65 -21.61 -19.87
CA GLU A 159 -22.58 -20.70 -20.55
C GLU A 159 -24.00 -21.29 -20.53
N GLY A 160 -24.98 -20.40 -20.44
CA GLY A 160 -26.39 -20.79 -20.48
C GLY A 160 -27.28 -19.99 -19.52
N PRO A 161 -28.46 -20.52 -19.19
CA PRO A 161 -29.36 -19.94 -18.20
C PRO A 161 -28.66 -19.77 -16.84
N GLU A 162 -28.89 -18.66 -16.16
CA GLU A 162 -28.18 -18.29 -14.91
C GLU A 162 -28.19 -19.40 -13.86
N ARG A 163 -29.34 -20.07 -13.67
CA ARG A 163 -29.46 -21.19 -12.72
C ARG A 163 -28.49 -22.31 -13.05
N GLN A 164 -28.39 -22.68 -14.33
CA GLN A 164 -27.50 -23.75 -14.78
C GLN A 164 -26.04 -23.38 -14.60
N VAL A 165 -25.66 -22.19 -15.04
CA VAL A 165 -24.27 -21.68 -14.89
C VAL A 165 -23.84 -21.65 -13.44
N LEU A 166 -24.73 -21.23 -12.52
CA LEU A 166 -24.42 -21.23 -11.09
C LEU A 166 -24.37 -22.64 -10.52
N SER A 167 -25.27 -23.57 -10.93
CA SER A 167 -25.22 -24.97 -10.50
C SER A 167 -23.92 -25.63 -10.91
N ASP A 168 -23.53 -25.51 -12.18
CA ASP A 168 -22.32 -26.10 -12.73
C ASP A 168 -21.06 -25.55 -12.04
N LEU A 169 -21.02 -24.23 -11.75
CA LEU A 169 -19.94 -23.63 -10.99
C LEU A 169 -19.83 -24.21 -9.58
N LEU A 170 -20.94 -24.29 -8.85
CA LEU A 170 -20.98 -24.79 -7.47
C LEU A 170 -20.62 -26.27 -7.39
N GLU A 171 -21.07 -27.10 -8.34
CA GLU A 171 -20.69 -28.50 -8.46
C GLU A 171 -19.20 -28.66 -8.78
N LEU A 172 -18.66 -27.82 -9.68
CA LEU A 172 -17.24 -27.80 -10.00
C LEU A 172 -16.38 -27.44 -8.79
N ILE A 173 -16.76 -26.40 -8.02
CA ILE A 173 -16.05 -26.02 -6.79
C ILE A 173 -16.12 -27.17 -5.76
N LYS A 174 -17.23 -27.86 -5.66
CA LYS A 174 -17.40 -29.02 -4.76
C LYS A 174 -16.50 -30.19 -5.18
N ALA A 175 -16.42 -30.46 -6.48
CA ALA A 175 -15.66 -31.59 -7.03
C ALA A 175 -14.13 -31.34 -6.96
N HIS A 176 -13.66 -30.11 -7.22
CA HIS A 176 -12.24 -29.76 -7.19
C HIS A 176 -11.73 -29.46 -5.78
N ASP A 177 -12.61 -29.07 -4.88
CA ASP A 177 -12.31 -28.63 -3.51
C ASP A 177 -11.08 -27.71 -3.40
N PRO A 178 -11.01 -26.57 -4.17
CA PRO A 178 -9.83 -25.73 -4.19
C PRO A 178 -9.59 -25.06 -2.84
N ASP A 179 -8.31 -24.89 -2.47
CA ASP A 179 -7.92 -24.13 -1.27
C ASP A 179 -7.99 -22.65 -1.51
N LEU A 180 -7.69 -22.24 -2.75
CA LEU A 180 -7.58 -20.84 -3.18
C LEU A 180 -8.51 -20.58 -4.38
N ILE A 181 -9.33 -19.55 -4.25
CA ILE A 181 -10.14 -19.02 -5.35
C ILE A 181 -9.65 -17.61 -5.67
N LEU A 182 -9.24 -17.37 -6.91
CA LEU A 182 -8.89 -16.08 -7.47
C LEU A 182 -10.03 -15.61 -8.38
N CYS A 183 -10.60 -14.45 -8.12
CA CYS A 183 -11.70 -13.92 -8.92
C CYS A 183 -11.63 -12.39 -8.99
N PRO A 184 -11.60 -11.77 -10.19
CA PRO A 184 -11.76 -10.34 -10.33
C PRO A 184 -13.11 -9.88 -9.80
N HIS A 185 -13.12 -8.83 -8.98
CA HIS A 185 -14.31 -8.33 -8.31
C HIS A 185 -15.03 -9.37 -7.42
N ALA A 186 -14.26 -10.28 -6.81
CA ALA A 186 -14.79 -11.33 -5.96
C ALA A 186 -15.70 -10.80 -4.85
N ASP A 187 -15.31 -9.69 -4.22
CA ASP A 187 -16.04 -9.09 -3.11
C ASP A 187 -17.40 -8.49 -3.54
N THR A 188 -17.62 -8.29 -4.83
CA THR A 188 -18.91 -7.91 -5.42
C THR A 188 -19.67 -9.12 -5.96
N TRP A 189 -19.00 -10.00 -6.72
CA TRP A 189 -19.65 -11.14 -7.38
C TRP A 189 -20.09 -12.23 -6.40
N ILE A 190 -19.25 -12.60 -5.44
CA ILE A 190 -19.57 -13.71 -4.53
C ILE A 190 -20.81 -13.43 -3.69
N PRO A 191 -20.98 -12.26 -3.02
CA PRO A 191 -22.23 -11.94 -2.34
C PRO A 191 -23.47 -12.00 -3.24
N LEU A 192 -23.34 -11.60 -4.52
CA LEU A 192 -24.42 -11.69 -5.49
C LEU A 192 -24.75 -13.15 -5.82
N MET A 193 -23.73 -13.98 -6.14
CA MET A 193 -23.91 -15.40 -6.44
C MET A 193 -24.53 -16.15 -5.27
N LEU A 194 -24.10 -15.85 -4.03
CA LEU A 194 -24.70 -16.45 -2.82
C LEU A 194 -26.19 -16.12 -2.69
N ARG A 195 -26.60 -14.89 -2.97
CA ARG A 195 -28.04 -14.51 -2.96
C ARG A 195 -28.82 -15.22 -4.05
N LYS A 196 -28.27 -15.30 -5.27
CA LYS A 196 -28.91 -15.98 -6.42
C LYS A 196 -28.96 -17.47 -6.21
N ALA A 197 -27.90 -18.12 -5.74
CA ALA A 197 -27.87 -19.54 -5.41
C ALA A 197 -28.98 -19.93 -4.40
N ARG A 198 -29.10 -19.14 -3.31
CA ARG A 198 -30.19 -19.34 -2.33
C ARG A 198 -31.58 -19.21 -2.95
N ARG A 199 -31.78 -18.23 -3.85
CA ARG A 199 -33.03 -18.02 -4.57
C ARG A 199 -33.38 -19.20 -5.48
N PHE A 200 -32.39 -19.87 -6.06
CA PHE A 200 -32.54 -21.04 -6.90
C PHE A 200 -32.56 -22.37 -6.12
N GLY A 201 -32.42 -22.33 -4.79
CA GLY A 201 -32.33 -23.51 -3.95
C GLY A 201 -31.03 -24.31 -4.12
N LEU A 202 -29.94 -23.64 -4.55
CA LEU A 202 -28.63 -24.25 -4.72
C LEU A 202 -27.80 -24.10 -3.45
N GLU A 203 -27.02 -25.14 -3.11
CA GLU A 203 -26.10 -25.11 -1.98
C GLU A 203 -24.83 -24.32 -2.35
N PRO A 204 -24.47 -23.23 -1.63
CA PRO A 204 -23.28 -22.44 -1.95
C PRO A 204 -22.00 -23.12 -1.46
N THR A 205 -21.22 -23.69 -2.35
CA THR A 205 -19.99 -24.45 -2.07
C THR A 205 -18.71 -23.61 -2.00
N PHE A 206 -18.80 -22.28 -2.08
CA PHE A 206 -17.64 -21.39 -1.94
C PHE A 206 -16.96 -21.48 -0.57
N SER A 207 -17.67 -21.84 0.47
CA SER A 207 -17.14 -22.16 1.80
C SER A 207 -17.19 -23.67 2.06
N ARG A 208 -16.18 -24.22 2.74
CA ARG A 208 -16.15 -25.63 3.13
C ARG A 208 -17.12 -25.99 4.26
N THR A 209 -17.49 -24.99 5.07
CA THR A 209 -18.42 -25.16 6.20
C THR A 209 -19.82 -24.62 5.91
N GLY A 210 -20.02 -23.99 4.75
CA GLY A 210 -21.24 -23.23 4.44
C GLY A 210 -21.32 -21.85 5.10
N PHE A 211 -20.39 -21.54 6.01
CA PHE A 211 -20.35 -20.24 6.71
C PHE A 211 -19.41 -19.25 6.03
N PHE A 212 -19.78 -17.96 6.15
CA PHE A 212 -19.00 -16.83 5.65
C PHE A 212 -18.89 -15.78 6.74
N LYS A 213 -17.71 -15.24 6.92
CA LYS A 213 -17.47 -14.10 7.81
C LYS A 213 -17.73 -12.82 7.03
N PRO A 214 -18.74 -12.01 7.39
CA PRO A 214 -18.99 -10.75 6.72
C PRO A 214 -17.94 -9.72 7.14
N MET A 215 -17.42 -8.97 6.16
CA MET A 215 -16.62 -7.78 6.35
C MET A 215 -17.44 -6.59 5.86
N ALA A 216 -17.70 -5.62 6.73
CA ALA A 216 -18.48 -4.44 6.37
C ALA A 216 -17.71 -3.52 5.43
N SER A 217 -18.43 -2.88 4.51
CA SER A 217 -17.88 -1.79 3.71
C SER A 217 -17.59 -0.57 4.60
N LYS A 218 -16.53 0.17 4.28
CA LYS A 218 -16.10 1.32 5.08
C LYS A 218 -15.43 2.38 4.21
N SER A 219 -15.87 3.62 4.35
CA SER A 219 -15.14 4.78 3.85
C SER A 219 -14.30 5.41 4.97
N TYR A 220 -13.08 5.83 4.66
CA TYR A 220 -12.14 6.39 5.63
C TYR A 220 -11.21 7.41 4.98
N TRP A 221 -10.72 8.35 5.79
CA TRP A 221 -9.72 9.33 5.38
C TRP A 221 -8.31 8.76 5.56
N SER A 222 -7.47 8.96 4.54
CA SER A 222 -6.04 8.65 4.61
C SER A 222 -5.28 9.56 3.65
N TYR A 223 -4.20 10.18 4.11
CA TYR A 223 -3.37 11.11 3.31
C TYR A 223 -4.17 12.17 2.54
N GLY A 224 -5.11 12.83 3.23
CA GLY A 224 -5.93 13.89 2.64
C GLY A 224 -6.95 13.43 1.59
N LYS A 225 -7.16 12.13 1.43
CA LYS A 225 -8.11 11.53 0.48
C LYS A 225 -9.11 10.62 1.17
N VAL A 226 -10.35 10.60 0.66
CA VAL A 226 -11.34 9.59 1.05
C VAL A 226 -11.05 8.32 0.26
N ASN A 227 -10.98 7.21 0.97
CA ASN A 227 -10.83 5.87 0.41
C ASN A 227 -12.07 5.05 0.77
N HIS A 228 -12.42 4.10 -0.07
CA HIS A 228 -13.49 3.14 0.19
C HIS A 228 -12.92 1.72 0.20
N LYS A 229 -13.39 0.93 1.15
CA LYS A 229 -13.16 -0.50 1.21
C LYS A 229 -14.51 -1.18 1.05
N GLU A 230 -14.64 -1.99 0.03
CA GLU A 230 -15.86 -2.75 -0.20
C GLU A 230 -16.08 -3.81 0.89
N GLY A 231 -17.34 -4.15 1.14
CA GLY A 231 -17.68 -5.27 2.00
C GLY A 231 -17.36 -6.59 1.31
N ALA A 232 -17.05 -7.60 2.11
CA ALA A 232 -16.70 -8.93 1.60
C ALA A 232 -17.43 -10.03 2.37
N MET A 233 -17.61 -11.18 1.74
CA MET A 233 -18.05 -12.43 2.37
C MET A 233 -16.86 -13.40 2.33
N ILE A 234 -16.14 -13.51 3.43
CA ILE A 234 -14.94 -14.35 3.54
C ILE A 234 -15.38 -15.78 3.82
N PRO A 235 -15.08 -16.73 2.92
CA PRO A 235 -15.45 -18.13 3.14
C PRO A 235 -14.59 -18.76 4.25
N GLU A 236 -15.18 -19.63 5.05
CA GLU A 236 -14.43 -20.44 6.02
C GLU A 236 -13.76 -21.64 5.33
N GLY A 237 -12.48 -21.86 5.64
CA GLY A 237 -11.70 -22.99 5.14
C GLY A 237 -11.25 -22.89 3.68
N ARG A 238 -11.33 -21.69 3.08
CA ARG A 238 -10.78 -21.37 1.76
C ARG A 238 -10.23 -19.96 1.74
N ILE A 239 -9.26 -19.75 0.89
CA ILE A 239 -8.76 -18.42 0.56
C ILE A 239 -9.54 -17.90 -0.64
N LEU A 240 -10.10 -16.69 -0.53
CA LEU A 240 -10.75 -15.98 -1.62
C LEU A 240 -10.06 -14.64 -1.82
N ILE A 241 -9.48 -14.39 -2.99
CA ILE A 241 -8.82 -13.13 -3.31
C ILE A 241 -9.55 -12.41 -4.43
N ASP A 242 -9.92 -11.16 -4.18
CA ASP A 242 -10.38 -10.23 -5.21
C ASP A 242 -9.18 -9.70 -5.99
N THR A 243 -8.90 -10.25 -7.16
CA THR A 243 -7.71 -9.90 -7.93
C THR A 243 -7.78 -8.52 -8.57
N ALA A 244 -8.96 -7.95 -8.74
CA ALA A 244 -9.16 -6.60 -9.30
C ALA A 244 -9.10 -5.49 -8.25
N LYS A 245 -9.47 -5.76 -6.99
CA LYS A 245 -9.57 -4.75 -5.93
C LYS A 245 -8.51 -4.87 -4.85
N SER A 246 -7.85 -6.02 -4.73
CA SER A 246 -6.76 -6.20 -3.78
C SER A 246 -5.52 -5.42 -4.20
N PHE A 247 -5.20 -4.35 -3.46
CA PHE A 247 -3.95 -3.60 -3.66
C PHE A 247 -2.72 -4.51 -3.48
N VAL A 248 -2.73 -5.34 -2.43
CA VAL A 248 -1.59 -6.23 -2.14
C VAL A 248 -1.37 -7.23 -3.28
N TYR A 249 -2.46 -7.84 -3.77
CA TYR A 249 -2.35 -8.78 -4.91
C TYR A 249 -1.89 -8.08 -6.20
N ALA A 250 -2.42 -6.90 -6.50
CA ALA A 250 -2.05 -6.14 -7.69
C ALA A 250 -0.56 -5.74 -7.70
N GLU A 251 -0.03 -5.36 -6.54
CA GLU A 251 1.37 -4.91 -6.38
C GLU A 251 2.37 -6.07 -6.23
N SER A 252 1.94 -7.20 -5.66
CA SER A 252 2.87 -8.25 -5.23
C SER A 252 2.48 -9.69 -5.62
N GLY A 253 1.37 -9.86 -6.32
CA GLY A 253 0.89 -11.19 -6.72
C GLY A 253 0.56 -12.10 -5.53
N LEU A 254 0.37 -13.37 -5.81
CA LEU A 254 0.02 -14.37 -4.79
C LEU A 254 1.16 -14.56 -3.77
N LYS A 255 2.42 -14.70 -4.22
CA LYS A 255 3.57 -14.88 -3.32
C LYS A 255 3.71 -13.73 -2.33
N GLY A 256 3.47 -12.49 -2.76
CA GLY A 256 3.48 -11.32 -1.87
C GLY A 256 2.36 -11.32 -0.84
N VAL A 257 1.14 -11.74 -1.21
CA VAL A 257 0.01 -11.90 -0.27
C VAL A 257 0.34 -12.96 0.79
N LEU A 258 0.88 -14.11 0.38
CA LEU A 258 1.26 -15.19 1.30
C LEU A 258 2.42 -14.79 2.21
N MET A 259 3.42 -14.08 1.66
CA MET A 259 4.53 -13.54 2.46
C MET A 259 4.05 -12.54 3.52
N ALA A 260 3.14 -11.63 3.14
CA ALA A 260 2.52 -10.71 4.11
C ALA A 260 1.77 -11.46 5.22
N SER A 261 1.14 -12.61 4.90
CA SER A 261 0.47 -13.46 5.87
C SER A 261 1.47 -14.10 6.84
N ARG A 262 2.56 -14.67 6.33
CA ARG A 262 3.66 -15.26 7.13
C ARG A 262 4.20 -14.26 8.15
N LEU A 263 4.44 -13.05 7.69
CA LEU A 263 5.03 -11.99 8.52
C LEU A 263 4.04 -11.42 9.53
N SER A 264 2.80 -11.13 9.12
CA SER A 264 1.83 -10.43 9.96
C SER A 264 0.99 -11.34 10.87
N GLY A 265 1.06 -12.66 10.72
CA GLY A 265 0.21 -13.60 11.45
C GLY A 265 -1.27 -13.55 11.05
N LEU A 266 -1.60 -12.91 9.94
CA LEU A 266 -2.97 -12.79 9.42
C LEU A 266 -3.22 -13.80 8.31
N SER A 267 -4.45 -14.31 8.19
CA SER A 267 -4.79 -15.19 7.07
C SER A 267 -4.72 -14.45 5.72
N PRO A 268 -4.45 -15.14 4.58
CA PRO A 268 -4.43 -14.54 3.25
C PRO A 268 -5.73 -13.83 2.86
N ASN A 269 -6.86 -14.29 3.36
CA ASN A 269 -8.15 -13.63 3.24
C ASN A 269 -8.14 -12.18 3.77
N LEU A 270 -7.41 -11.94 4.84
CA LEU A 270 -7.29 -10.63 5.46
C LEU A 270 -6.17 -9.80 4.82
N THR A 271 -5.00 -10.41 4.58
CA THR A 271 -3.86 -9.69 4.00
C THR A 271 -4.15 -9.17 2.60
N SER A 272 -4.88 -9.94 1.78
CA SER A 272 -5.32 -9.49 0.46
C SER A 272 -6.28 -8.29 0.49
N ARG A 273 -6.94 -8.05 1.63
CA ARG A 273 -7.93 -6.97 1.81
C ARG A 273 -7.44 -5.81 2.66
N PHE A 274 -6.27 -5.92 3.27
CA PHE A 274 -5.72 -4.88 4.14
C PHE A 274 -4.77 -3.94 3.39
N THR A 275 -4.59 -2.75 3.93
CA THR A 275 -3.60 -1.79 3.42
C THR A 275 -2.21 -2.13 3.93
N PRO A 276 -1.14 -1.72 3.24
CA PRO A 276 0.24 -1.90 3.74
C PRO A 276 0.45 -1.39 5.16
N GLY A 277 -0.20 -0.26 5.52
CA GLY A 277 -0.15 0.27 6.88
C GLY A 277 -0.80 -0.63 7.92
N THR A 278 -1.91 -1.31 7.57
CA THR A 278 -2.51 -2.32 8.45
C THR A 278 -1.60 -3.56 8.56
N LEU A 279 -0.93 -3.93 7.47
CA LEU A 279 -0.02 -5.08 7.46
C LEU A 279 1.20 -4.85 8.34
N ILE A 280 1.87 -3.68 8.25
CA ILE A 280 3.01 -3.37 9.10
C ILE A 280 2.61 -3.28 10.58
N SER A 281 1.47 -2.65 10.89
CA SER A 281 0.97 -2.62 12.28
C SER A 281 0.62 -4.02 12.81
N SER A 282 0.05 -4.90 11.96
CA SER A 282 -0.22 -6.29 12.35
C SER A 282 1.06 -7.10 12.53
N TYR A 283 2.09 -6.83 11.73
CA TYR A 283 3.42 -7.41 11.88
C TYR A 283 4.03 -7.01 13.23
N GLU A 284 4.04 -5.72 13.55
CA GLU A 284 4.56 -5.23 14.84
C GLU A 284 3.82 -5.86 16.03
N VAL A 285 2.48 -5.99 15.93
CA VAL A 285 1.67 -6.68 16.95
C VAL A 285 2.05 -8.16 17.05
N PHE A 286 2.20 -8.86 15.92
CA PHE A 286 2.57 -10.27 15.90
C PHE A 286 3.94 -10.51 16.50
N GLU A 287 4.92 -9.64 16.20
CA GLU A 287 6.26 -9.67 16.79
C GLU A 287 6.23 -9.41 18.30
N ALA A 288 5.44 -8.44 18.74
CA ALA A 288 5.29 -8.18 20.16
C ALA A 288 4.76 -9.40 20.92
N LEU A 289 3.70 -10.03 20.40
CA LEU A 289 3.10 -11.22 21.00
C LEU A 289 4.08 -12.41 21.03
N ARG A 290 4.80 -12.67 19.93
CA ARG A 290 5.83 -13.73 19.87
C ARG A 290 6.97 -13.53 20.86
N ARG A 291 7.29 -12.27 21.14
CA ARG A 291 8.34 -11.89 22.11
C ARG A 291 7.81 -11.75 23.55
N GLY A 292 6.54 -12.09 23.78
CA GLY A 292 5.91 -11.94 25.08
C GLY A 292 5.77 -10.49 25.54
N VAL A 293 5.68 -9.56 24.59
CA VAL A 293 5.46 -8.13 24.85
C VAL A 293 3.97 -7.81 24.72
N ALA A 294 3.38 -7.30 25.76
CA ALA A 294 1.97 -6.93 25.80
C ALA A 294 1.70 -5.68 24.93
N VAL A 295 0.65 -5.77 24.11
CA VAL A 295 0.25 -4.74 23.15
C VAL A 295 -0.70 -3.76 23.81
N PRO A 296 -0.43 -2.44 23.86
CA PRO A 296 -1.31 -1.47 24.52
C PRO A 296 -2.68 -1.39 23.83
N PHE A 297 -3.76 -1.39 24.62
CA PHE A 297 -5.12 -1.23 24.07
C PHE A 297 -5.31 0.18 23.53
N ARG A 298 -5.02 1.18 24.37
CA ARG A 298 -5.00 2.58 23.97
C ARG A 298 -3.65 3.18 24.27
N LYS A 299 -3.16 3.97 23.35
CA LYS A 299 -1.96 4.76 23.57
C LYS A 299 -2.32 5.93 24.46
N ARG A 300 -1.67 6.03 25.60
CA ARG A 300 -1.91 7.09 26.59
C ARG A 300 -0.93 8.24 26.50
N ASP A 301 0.20 8.04 25.86
CA ASP A 301 1.19 9.10 25.63
C ASP A 301 0.59 10.11 24.65
N ALA A 302 -0.30 10.96 25.15
CA ALA A 302 -0.62 12.19 24.47
C ALA A 302 0.70 12.96 24.32
N GLU A 303 0.91 13.57 23.16
CA GLU A 303 1.99 14.51 22.99
C GLU A 303 1.91 15.54 24.12
N GLY A 304 3.04 15.78 24.81
CA GLY A 304 3.11 16.87 25.79
C GLY A 304 2.76 18.18 25.12
N LEU A 305 2.22 19.12 25.89
CA LEU A 305 2.01 20.48 25.39
C LEU A 305 3.34 21.05 24.94
N ARG A 306 3.37 21.59 23.74
CA ARG A 306 4.55 22.23 23.13
C ARG A 306 4.23 23.65 22.75
N THR A 307 5.21 24.52 22.88
CA THR A 307 5.14 25.86 22.34
C THR A 307 5.18 25.85 20.80
N ILE A 308 4.69 26.90 20.18
CA ILE A 308 4.78 27.08 18.72
C ILE A 308 6.24 27.06 18.24
N SER A 309 7.16 27.57 19.05
CA SER A 309 8.60 27.57 18.75
C SER A 309 9.17 26.15 18.74
N GLU A 310 8.81 25.32 19.70
CA GLU A 310 9.19 23.89 19.74
C GLU A 310 8.63 23.13 18.55
N LEU A 311 7.35 23.31 18.20
CA LEU A 311 6.73 22.69 17.03
C LEU A 311 7.44 23.08 15.74
N ARG A 312 7.78 24.38 15.56
CA ARG A 312 8.52 24.85 14.38
C ARG A 312 9.96 24.30 14.33
N ALA A 313 10.57 24.02 15.45
CA ALA A 313 11.92 23.44 15.50
C ALA A 313 11.92 21.94 15.15
N CYS A 314 10.91 21.20 15.58
CA CYS A 314 10.85 19.74 15.48
C CYS A 314 10.25 19.23 14.16
N ASP A 315 9.10 19.78 13.75
CA ASP A 315 8.36 19.29 12.56
C ASP A 315 8.74 20.07 11.29
N LYS A 316 9.91 19.76 10.74
CA LYS A 316 10.40 20.34 9.48
C LYS A 316 10.17 19.43 8.25
N GLY A 317 9.69 18.20 8.44
CA GLY A 317 9.51 17.22 7.37
C GLY A 317 10.80 16.84 6.65
N GLY A 318 10.71 16.42 5.39
CA GLY A 318 11.85 16.11 4.53
C GLY A 318 12.47 17.36 3.90
N MET A 319 13.77 17.29 3.57
CA MET A 319 14.49 18.37 2.88
C MET A 319 14.41 18.20 1.37
N ILE A 320 14.35 19.33 0.66
CA ILE A 320 14.33 19.38 -0.80
C ILE A 320 15.29 20.49 -1.27
N PHE A 321 16.17 20.17 -2.22
CA PHE A 321 16.92 21.13 -3.03
C PHE A 321 16.22 21.23 -4.37
N GLN A 322 15.61 22.36 -4.67
CA GLN A 322 14.81 22.54 -5.87
C GLN A 322 15.72 22.57 -7.12
N PRO A 323 15.39 21.80 -8.19
CA PRO A 323 16.19 21.82 -9.40
C PRO A 323 15.92 23.09 -10.21
N GLU A 324 16.86 23.51 -11.04
CA GLU A 324 16.57 24.47 -12.10
C GLU A 324 15.92 23.73 -13.29
N PRO A 325 14.87 24.32 -13.91
CA PRO A 325 14.26 23.71 -15.11
C PRO A 325 15.25 23.63 -16.26
N GLY A 326 15.34 22.47 -16.90
CA GLY A 326 16.28 22.30 -18.01
C GLY A 326 16.44 20.85 -18.40
N VAL A 327 17.24 20.64 -19.46
CA VAL A 327 17.68 19.30 -19.88
C VAL A 327 19.18 19.19 -19.58
N TYR A 328 19.52 18.19 -18.79
CA TYR A 328 20.88 17.90 -18.32
C TYR A 328 21.33 16.55 -18.81
N GLU A 329 22.62 16.40 -19.14
CA GLU A 329 23.21 15.16 -19.64
C GLU A 329 24.15 14.54 -18.60
N LYS A 330 24.37 13.23 -18.69
CA LYS A 330 25.28 12.48 -17.82
C LYS A 330 25.00 12.68 -16.33
N VAL A 331 23.71 12.65 -15.98
CA VAL A 331 23.28 12.84 -14.58
C VAL A 331 23.20 11.50 -13.89
N HIS A 332 23.65 11.45 -12.65
CA HIS A 332 23.53 10.29 -11.77
C HIS A 332 22.58 10.62 -10.63
N GLN A 333 21.61 9.75 -10.39
CA GLN A 333 20.75 9.80 -9.22
C GLN A 333 21.23 8.76 -8.22
N ILE A 334 21.69 9.18 -7.06
CA ILE A 334 21.94 8.29 -5.94
C ILE A 334 20.72 8.27 -5.01
N ASP A 335 20.27 7.07 -4.61
CA ASP A 335 19.03 6.84 -3.85
C ASP A 335 19.33 5.94 -2.67
N PHE A 336 18.99 6.33 -1.45
CA PHE A 336 19.13 5.48 -0.27
C PHE A 336 18.14 4.32 -0.28
N THR A 337 18.64 3.13 -0.10
CA THR A 337 17.79 1.94 0.00
C THR A 337 17.03 1.93 1.32
N SER A 338 15.71 2.18 1.26
CA SER A 338 14.83 2.22 2.46
C SER A 338 15.32 3.18 3.55
N LEU A 339 15.58 4.45 3.23
CA LEU A 339 16.19 5.43 4.13
C LEU A 339 15.59 5.43 5.54
N TYR A 340 14.29 5.68 5.69
CA TYR A 340 13.66 5.77 7.01
C TYR A 340 13.72 4.47 7.83
N PRO A 341 13.44 3.28 7.27
CA PRO A 341 13.70 2.01 7.95
C PRO A 341 15.15 1.82 8.35
N SER A 342 16.10 2.20 7.49
CA SER A 342 17.54 2.13 7.79
C SER A 342 17.93 3.05 8.94
N ILE A 343 17.34 4.25 9.00
CA ILE A 343 17.52 5.18 10.13
C ILE A 343 16.96 4.58 11.43
N ILE A 344 15.74 4.02 11.40
CA ILE A 344 15.14 3.37 12.59
C ILE A 344 16.07 2.30 13.15
N VAL A 345 16.62 1.46 12.28
CA VAL A 345 17.51 0.36 12.67
C VAL A 345 18.86 0.87 13.16
N LYS A 346 19.52 1.70 12.36
CA LYS A 346 20.90 2.18 12.62
C LYS A 346 20.99 3.02 13.88
N TYR A 347 20.03 3.91 14.10
CA TYR A 347 20.03 4.83 15.24
C TYR A 347 19.17 4.32 16.41
N ASN A 348 18.75 3.06 16.38
CA ASN A 348 18.00 2.38 17.43
C ASN A 348 16.75 3.16 17.88
N LEU A 349 15.95 3.66 16.92
CA LEU A 349 14.82 4.52 17.20
C LEU A 349 13.55 3.71 17.54
N SER A 350 13.03 3.91 18.75
CA SER A 350 11.83 3.27 19.27
C SER A 350 11.24 4.14 20.40
N PRO A 351 9.95 4.04 20.76
CA PRO A 351 9.38 4.86 21.82
C PRO A 351 10.12 4.76 23.15
N GLU A 352 10.56 3.57 23.55
CA GLU A 352 11.32 3.35 24.78
C GLU A 352 12.74 3.94 24.72
N THR A 353 13.38 3.94 23.55
CA THR A 353 14.74 4.48 23.40
C THR A 353 14.80 5.99 23.36
N VAL A 354 13.67 6.66 23.13
CA VAL A 354 13.56 8.12 23.32
C VAL A 354 13.77 8.50 24.79
N ARG A 355 13.33 7.61 25.73
CA ARG A 355 13.47 7.82 27.18
C ARG A 355 14.80 7.30 27.69
N ASP A 356 15.25 6.18 27.18
CA ASP A 356 16.50 5.52 27.56
C ASP A 356 17.22 4.98 26.32
N PRO A 357 18.18 5.73 25.76
CA PRO A 357 18.90 5.36 24.54
C PRO A 357 19.74 4.08 24.67
N GLU A 358 20.07 3.63 25.88
CA GLU A 358 20.87 2.42 26.12
C GLU A 358 20.04 1.13 25.93
N LEU A 359 18.72 1.24 25.93
CA LEU A 359 17.83 0.11 25.67
C LEU A 359 17.94 -0.34 24.21
N LYS A 360 17.78 -1.64 23.98
CA LYS A 360 17.57 -2.17 22.63
C LYS A 360 16.12 -1.92 22.22
N GLY A 361 15.91 -1.07 21.22
CA GLY A 361 14.58 -0.66 20.77
C GLY A 361 13.78 -1.79 20.14
N PHE A 362 12.51 -1.87 20.49
CA PHE A 362 11.57 -2.84 19.92
C PHE A 362 11.40 -2.61 18.40
N LEU A 363 11.08 -1.36 17.99
CA LEU A 363 10.89 -1.05 16.56
C LEU A 363 12.17 -1.31 15.77
N SER A 364 13.33 -0.88 16.26
CA SER A 364 14.60 -1.11 15.56
C SER A 364 14.88 -2.61 15.37
N THR A 365 14.54 -3.41 16.36
CA THR A 365 14.71 -4.87 16.31
C THR A 365 13.80 -5.50 15.27
N VAL A 366 12.49 -5.23 15.30
CA VAL A 366 11.53 -5.89 14.40
C VAL A 366 11.64 -5.36 12.96
N ILE A 367 11.94 -4.09 12.77
CA ILE A 367 12.13 -3.52 11.44
C ILE A 367 13.42 -4.03 10.79
N SER A 368 14.47 -4.32 11.57
CA SER A 368 15.73 -4.88 11.03
C SER A 368 15.52 -6.21 10.32
N GLU A 369 14.63 -7.07 10.83
CA GLU A 369 14.32 -8.38 10.21
C GLU A 369 13.66 -8.19 8.83
N LEU A 370 12.69 -7.26 8.71
CA LEU A 370 12.07 -6.93 7.43
C LEU A 370 13.05 -6.25 6.46
N LEU A 371 13.91 -5.38 6.96
CA LEU A 371 14.90 -4.68 6.15
C LEU A 371 15.92 -5.66 5.55
N ASN A 372 16.43 -6.59 6.35
CA ASN A 372 17.34 -7.64 5.90
C ASN A 372 16.70 -8.53 4.83
N LEU A 373 15.48 -8.99 5.09
CA LEU A 373 14.72 -9.79 4.12
C LEU A 373 14.50 -9.02 2.81
N ARG A 374 14.23 -7.72 2.88
CA ARG A 374 14.09 -6.90 1.67
C ARG A 374 15.40 -6.73 0.91
N ILE A 375 16.52 -6.51 1.60
CA ILE A 375 17.83 -6.41 0.97
C ILE A 375 18.15 -7.71 0.21
N GLU A 376 17.87 -8.85 0.81
CA GLU A 376 18.05 -10.17 0.20
C GLU A 376 17.13 -10.33 -1.04
N THR A 377 15.83 -10.14 -0.89
CA THR A 377 14.86 -10.32 -1.99
C THR A 377 15.08 -9.33 -3.13
N LYS A 378 15.54 -8.11 -2.82
CA LYS A 378 15.91 -7.10 -3.82
C LYS A 378 17.12 -7.55 -4.65
N ARG A 379 18.05 -8.29 -4.06
CA ARG A 379 19.18 -8.90 -4.76
C ARG A 379 18.70 -10.09 -5.62
N LEU A 380 17.91 -11.00 -5.04
CA LEU A 380 17.46 -12.23 -5.68
C LEU A 380 16.56 -11.96 -6.90
N LYS A 381 15.68 -10.97 -6.86
CA LYS A 381 14.79 -10.65 -8.00
C LYS A 381 15.52 -10.19 -9.26
N LYS A 382 16.80 -9.82 -9.17
CA LYS A 382 17.60 -9.46 -10.36
C LYS A 382 17.88 -10.68 -11.26
N THR A 383 17.93 -11.86 -10.66
CA THR A 383 18.18 -13.13 -11.35
C THR A 383 16.94 -14.03 -11.42
N ILE A 384 16.07 -13.96 -10.42
CA ILE A 384 14.89 -14.81 -10.28
C ILE A 384 13.64 -13.92 -10.14
N PRO A 385 12.83 -13.76 -11.22
CA PRO A 385 11.65 -12.88 -11.21
C PRO A 385 10.62 -13.18 -10.13
N ASP A 386 10.53 -14.40 -9.65
CA ASP A 386 9.59 -14.86 -8.63
C ASP A 386 9.68 -14.09 -7.31
N TYR A 387 10.84 -13.54 -6.99
CA TYR A 387 11.03 -12.71 -5.78
C TYR A 387 10.52 -11.27 -5.93
N ALA A 388 10.13 -10.84 -7.14
CA ALA A 388 9.67 -9.47 -7.37
C ALA A 388 8.43 -9.13 -6.53
N GLY A 389 7.49 -10.07 -6.39
CA GLY A 389 6.30 -9.89 -5.56
C GLY A 389 6.62 -9.74 -4.08
N ILE A 390 7.54 -10.56 -3.58
CA ILE A 390 7.99 -10.49 -2.18
C ILE A 390 8.70 -9.17 -1.91
N ASP A 391 9.66 -8.76 -2.76
CA ASP A 391 10.32 -7.45 -2.61
C ASP A 391 9.31 -6.29 -2.65
N SER A 392 8.28 -6.39 -3.50
CA SER A 392 7.26 -5.35 -3.60
C SER A 392 6.46 -5.18 -2.30
N ILE A 393 5.98 -6.28 -1.70
CA ILE A 393 5.21 -6.18 -0.45
C ILE A 393 6.08 -5.70 0.71
N LEU A 394 7.32 -6.16 0.81
CA LEU A 394 8.28 -5.70 1.82
C LEU A 394 8.58 -4.21 1.67
N LYS A 395 8.74 -3.73 0.42
CA LYS A 395 8.89 -2.30 0.13
C LYS A 395 7.70 -1.51 0.67
N TRP A 396 6.47 -1.95 0.39
CA TRP A 396 5.26 -1.27 0.84
C TRP A 396 5.12 -1.27 2.37
N MET A 397 5.43 -2.37 3.05
CA MET A 397 5.43 -2.45 4.51
C MET A 397 6.46 -1.48 5.11
N LEU A 398 7.68 -1.48 4.59
CA LEU A 398 8.77 -0.62 5.08
C LEU A 398 8.54 0.87 4.77
N VAL A 399 7.98 1.23 3.60
CA VAL A 399 7.63 2.63 3.29
C VAL A 399 6.55 3.15 4.24
N THR A 400 5.60 2.30 4.64
CA THR A 400 4.51 2.72 5.53
C THR A 400 4.88 2.69 7.00
N CYS A 401 5.92 1.97 7.44
CA CYS A 401 6.32 1.91 8.85
C CYS A 401 6.64 3.29 9.43
N PHE A 402 7.35 4.14 8.67
CA PHE A 402 7.66 5.51 9.07
C PHE A 402 6.40 6.31 9.43
N GLY A 403 5.37 6.29 8.55
CA GLY A 403 4.12 6.99 8.81
C GLY A 403 3.40 6.52 10.08
N TYR A 404 3.60 5.26 10.46
CA TYR A 404 3.02 4.70 11.67
C TYR A 404 3.77 5.11 12.93
N THR A 405 5.03 5.51 12.87
CA THR A 405 5.73 6.09 14.04
C THR A 405 5.08 7.38 14.51
N GLY A 406 4.55 8.21 13.60
CA GLY A 406 3.82 9.45 13.92
C GLY A 406 2.30 9.30 13.98
N TYR A 407 1.74 8.12 13.68
CA TYR A 407 0.29 7.94 13.68
C TYR A 407 -0.26 7.76 15.10
N ARG A 408 -1.20 8.62 15.48
CA ARG A 408 -1.78 8.67 16.84
C ARG A 408 -2.26 7.31 17.36
N ASN A 409 -2.85 6.48 16.49
CA ASN A 409 -3.43 5.20 16.89
C ASN A 409 -2.49 4.00 16.67
N ALA A 410 -1.24 4.21 16.24
CA ALA A 410 -0.27 3.14 16.12
C ALA A 410 0.15 2.65 17.51
N LYS A 411 0.15 1.33 17.71
CA LYS A 411 0.42 0.70 19.02
C LYS A 411 1.81 1.02 19.56
N PHE A 412 2.80 1.06 18.68
CA PHE A 412 4.21 1.28 18.97
C PHE A 412 4.75 2.59 18.35
N GLY A 413 3.87 3.51 17.96
CA GLY A 413 4.30 4.81 17.42
C GLY A 413 4.48 5.86 18.51
N GLN A 414 5.38 6.84 18.30
CA GLN A 414 5.56 8.04 19.11
C GLN A 414 6.04 9.18 18.21
N ILE A 415 5.48 10.38 18.40
CA ILE A 415 5.79 11.52 17.51
C ILE A 415 7.26 11.90 17.56
N GLN A 416 7.91 11.82 18.70
CA GLN A 416 9.34 12.13 18.85
C GLN A 416 10.21 11.18 18.01
N VAL A 417 9.83 9.91 17.90
CA VAL A 417 10.51 8.95 17.00
C VAL A 417 10.38 9.41 15.55
N HIS A 418 9.17 9.81 15.13
CA HIS A 418 8.90 10.31 13.78
C HIS A 418 9.73 11.56 13.46
N GLU A 419 9.76 12.51 14.37
CA GLU A 419 10.53 13.76 14.23
C GLU A 419 12.04 13.49 14.14
N ARG A 420 12.57 12.58 14.98
CA ARG A 420 14.00 12.23 14.96
C ARG A 420 14.38 11.51 13.65
N ILE A 421 13.51 10.68 13.10
CA ILE A 421 13.75 10.05 11.78
C ILE A 421 13.90 11.11 10.69
N THR A 422 12.99 12.09 10.65
CA THR A 422 13.05 13.16 9.63
C THR A 422 14.24 14.11 9.84
N GLU A 423 14.60 14.37 11.09
CA GLU A 423 15.78 15.16 11.44
C GLU A 423 17.07 14.50 10.92
N ILE A 424 17.30 13.23 11.27
CA ILE A 424 18.46 12.46 10.80
C ILE A 424 18.46 12.36 9.26
N SER A 425 17.30 12.19 8.65
CA SER A 425 17.19 12.14 7.18
C SER A 425 17.67 13.46 6.54
N ARG A 426 17.34 14.63 7.13
CA ARG A 426 17.83 15.94 6.65
C ARG A 426 19.33 16.08 6.84
N GLU A 427 19.83 15.66 8.00
CA GLU A 427 21.28 15.66 8.29
C GLU A 427 22.06 14.81 7.27
N LEU A 428 21.58 13.59 6.99
CA LEU A 428 22.18 12.69 6.00
C LEU A 428 22.15 13.28 4.59
N LEU A 429 21.03 13.90 4.17
CA LEU A 429 20.94 14.50 2.83
C LEU A 429 21.91 15.69 2.70
N MET A 430 22.11 16.50 3.75
CA MET A 430 23.10 17.55 3.77
C MET A 430 24.52 16.99 3.72
N GLN A 431 24.80 15.98 4.51
CA GLN A 431 26.11 15.31 4.54
C GLN A 431 26.51 14.78 3.17
N ILE A 432 25.60 14.07 2.47
CA ILE A 432 25.92 13.55 1.14
C ILE A 432 26.02 14.67 0.07
N LYS A 433 25.30 15.78 0.24
CA LYS A 433 25.47 16.96 -0.62
C LYS A 433 26.88 17.55 -0.45
N GLU A 434 27.32 17.81 0.78
CA GLU A 434 28.65 18.34 1.07
C GLU A 434 29.75 17.37 0.60
N LEU A 435 29.53 16.06 0.77
CA LEU A 435 30.44 15.03 0.25
C LEU A 435 30.53 15.06 -1.28
N ALA A 436 29.39 15.21 -1.98
CA ALA A 436 29.36 15.34 -3.44
C ALA A 436 30.18 16.58 -3.91
N GLU A 437 29.93 17.75 -3.31
CA GLU A 437 30.64 18.98 -3.63
C GLU A 437 32.15 18.88 -3.31
N GLY A 438 32.51 18.20 -2.22
CA GLY A 438 33.90 17.91 -1.85
C GLY A 438 34.62 16.93 -2.78
N MET A 439 33.88 16.17 -3.58
CA MET A 439 34.37 15.25 -4.61
C MET A 439 34.19 15.80 -6.03
N ASP A 440 34.03 17.11 -6.20
CA ASP A 440 33.85 17.81 -7.47
C ASP A 440 32.60 17.43 -8.26
N PHE A 441 31.55 16.97 -7.60
CA PHE A 441 30.26 16.77 -8.23
C PHE A 441 29.39 18.02 -8.18
N GLN A 442 28.78 18.38 -9.30
CA GLN A 442 27.75 19.42 -9.34
C GLN A 442 26.41 18.81 -8.87
N VAL A 443 25.85 19.35 -7.80
CA VAL A 443 24.53 18.95 -7.29
C VAL A 443 23.43 19.70 -8.05
N LEU A 444 22.51 18.97 -8.69
CA LEU A 444 21.38 19.53 -9.44
C LEU A 444 20.09 19.56 -8.63
N HIS A 445 19.82 18.53 -7.89
CA HIS A 445 18.55 18.30 -7.19
C HIS A 445 18.74 17.35 -6.03
N GLY A 446 17.94 17.52 -4.99
CA GLY A 446 17.87 16.57 -3.87
C GLY A 446 16.47 16.55 -3.29
N ILE A 447 15.98 15.37 -2.95
CA ILE A 447 14.67 15.17 -2.31
C ILE A 447 14.72 13.98 -1.37
N VAL A 448 14.58 14.22 -0.08
CA VAL A 448 14.45 13.27 1.02
C VAL A 448 15.54 12.18 1.05
N ASP A 449 15.49 11.23 0.12
CA ASP A 449 16.34 10.03 0.03
C ASP A 449 17.17 9.96 -1.26
N CYS A 450 17.06 10.97 -2.12
CA CYS A 450 17.72 10.99 -3.42
C CYS A 450 18.52 12.28 -3.65
N LEU A 451 19.67 12.16 -4.33
CA LEU A 451 20.49 13.29 -4.82
C LEU A 451 20.82 13.08 -6.29
N TRP A 452 20.66 14.13 -7.13
CA TRP A 452 21.05 14.12 -8.54
C TRP A 452 22.30 14.95 -8.73
N VAL A 453 23.31 14.34 -9.33
CA VAL A 453 24.64 14.94 -9.48
C VAL A 453 25.19 14.74 -10.89
N ILE A 454 26.05 15.64 -11.31
CA ILE A 454 26.91 15.50 -12.49
C ILE A 454 28.36 15.44 -12.01
N GLY A 455 29.11 14.46 -12.48
CA GLY A 455 30.52 14.29 -12.15
C GLY A 455 31.05 12.97 -12.63
N GLU A 456 32.36 12.81 -12.54
CA GLU A 456 33.04 11.57 -12.87
C GLU A 456 33.12 10.65 -11.64
N SER A 457 33.34 9.35 -11.87
CA SER A 457 33.57 8.37 -10.79
C SER A 457 32.39 8.20 -9.81
N ILE A 458 31.15 8.12 -10.31
CA ILE A 458 29.96 7.90 -9.49
C ILE A 458 30.07 6.65 -8.57
N ALA A 459 30.83 5.62 -8.98
CA ALA A 459 31.09 4.45 -8.15
C ALA A 459 31.84 4.80 -6.85
N SER A 460 32.89 5.63 -6.95
CA SER A 460 33.65 6.09 -5.79
C SER A 460 32.80 6.97 -4.87
N PHE A 461 31.93 7.81 -5.45
CA PHE A 461 30.99 8.62 -4.67
C PHE A 461 29.99 7.72 -3.92
N LYS A 462 29.42 6.71 -4.59
CA LYS A 462 28.53 5.73 -3.97
C LYS A 462 29.21 5.04 -2.78
N GLU A 463 30.46 4.54 -2.96
CA GLU A 463 31.22 3.88 -1.89
C GLU A 463 31.48 4.84 -0.72
N ALA A 464 31.78 6.10 -1.01
CA ALA A 464 31.99 7.13 0.01
C ALA A 464 30.70 7.39 0.79
N VAL A 465 29.55 7.54 0.11
CA VAL A 465 28.24 7.71 0.75
C VAL A 465 27.89 6.51 1.65
N GLU A 466 28.07 5.30 1.16
CA GLU A 466 27.77 4.08 1.95
C GLU A 466 28.70 3.91 3.16
N ARG A 467 29.97 4.29 3.03
CA ARG A 467 30.95 4.27 4.14
C ARG A 467 30.59 5.29 5.21
N GLU A 468 30.30 6.53 4.81
CA GLU A 468 30.01 7.64 5.72
C GLU A 468 28.65 7.46 6.42
N THR A 469 27.63 7.06 5.66
CA THR A 469 26.26 6.94 6.18
C THR A 469 25.96 5.55 6.76
N GLY A 470 26.71 4.51 6.37
CA GLY A 470 26.42 3.11 6.71
C GLY A 470 25.08 2.61 6.15
N ILE A 471 24.51 3.30 5.15
CA ILE A 471 23.23 2.95 4.52
C ILE A 471 23.49 2.64 3.05
N LEU A 472 22.94 1.50 2.58
CA LEU A 472 23.08 1.09 1.18
C LEU A 472 22.39 2.06 0.23
N THR A 473 23.00 2.27 -0.94
CA THR A 473 22.47 3.14 -1.98
C THR A 473 22.36 2.43 -3.33
N GLU A 474 21.51 2.97 -4.20
CA GLU A 474 21.41 2.60 -5.61
C GLU A 474 21.72 3.80 -6.46
N VAL A 475 22.25 3.56 -7.67
CA VAL A 475 22.53 4.60 -8.65
C VAL A 475 21.74 4.31 -9.91
N ASP A 476 20.98 5.31 -10.37
CA ASP A 476 20.43 5.37 -11.71
C ASP A 476 21.23 6.40 -12.52
N SER A 477 21.82 6.00 -13.63
CA SER A 477 22.56 6.89 -14.54
C SER A 477 21.68 7.26 -15.72
N TYR A 478 21.65 8.54 -16.06
CA TYR A 478 20.87 9.08 -17.16
C TYR A 478 21.80 9.55 -18.26
N ASP A 479 21.48 9.18 -19.51
CA ASP A 479 22.06 9.83 -20.69
C ASP A 479 21.63 11.29 -20.71
N TRP A 480 20.35 11.55 -20.47
CA TRP A 480 19.79 12.88 -20.25
C TRP A 480 18.54 12.82 -19.34
N ILE A 481 18.28 13.92 -18.64
CA ILE A 481 17.10 14.12 -17.79
C ILE A 481 16.57 15.56 -17.97
N ALA A 482 15.24 15.70 -17.99
CA ALA A 482 14.54 16.97 -18.03
C ALA A 482 13.82 17.24 -16.73
N PHE A 483 14.20 18.31 -16.01
CA PHE A 483 13.44 18.84 -14.88
C PHE A 483 12.46 19.89 -15.39
N LEU A 484 11.17 19.70 -15.11
CA LEU A 484 10.09 20.53 -15.64
C LEU A 484 9.84 21.76 -14.75
N PRO A 485 9.42 22.90 -15.35
CA PRO A 485 9.04 24.08 -14.60
C PRO A 485 7.68 23.92 -13.91
N MET A 486 7.48 24.67 -12.83
CA MET A 486 6.18 25.04 -12.27
C MET A 486 5.59 26.24 -13.03
N ALA A 487 4.36 26.62 -12.68
CA ALA A 487 3.69 27.73 -13.35
C ALA A 487 4.36 29.10 -13.14
N ASP A 488 5.13 29.27 -12.08
CA ASP A 488 5.92 30.47 -11.76
C ASP A 488 7.32 30.45 -12.39
N GLY A 489 7.66 29.40 -13.15
CA GLY A 489 8.95 29.23 -13.79
C GLY A 489 10.00 28.55 -12.93
N SER A 490 9.79 28.37 -11.62
CA SER A 490 10.69 27.61 -10.75
C SER A 490 10.66 26.10 -11.07
N GLY A 491 11.71 25.37 -10.71
CA GLY A 491 11.78 23.93 -10.99
C GLY A 491 10.84 23.11 -10.12
N ALA A 492 10.17 22.17 -10.71
CA ALA A 492 9.29 21.27 -9.97
C ALA A 492 10.10 20.09 -9.39
N TYR A 493 10.11 19.95 -8.09
CA TYR A 493 10.90 18.93 -7.37
C TYR A 493 10.46 17.47 -7.69
N ASN A 494 9.24 17.24 -8.14
CA ASN A 494 8.70 15.91 -8.39
C ASN A 494 8.19 15.71 -9.83
N ARG A 495 8.56 16.60 -10.78
CA ARG A 495 8.13 16.50 -12.18
C ARG A 495 9.36 16.49 -13.08
N TYR A 496 9.75 15.29 -13.50
CA TYR A 496 10.90 15.08 -14.39
C TYR A 496 10.72 13.79 -15.19
N PHE A 497 11.46 13.70 -16.28
CA PHE A 497 11.63 12.46 -17.02
C PHE A 497 13.02 12.46 -17.69
N GLY A 498 13.55 11.27 -17.93
CA GLY A 498 14.85 11.12 -18.57
C GLY A 498 15.07 9.71 -19.08
N ARG A 499 16.04 9.59 -19.99
CA ARG A 499 16.51 8.32 -20.52
C ARG A 499 17.66 7.81 -19.65
N LEU A 500 17.48 6.63 -19.10
CA LEU A 500 18.56 5.93 -18.39
C LEU A 500 19.59 5.39 -19.40
N ASP A 501 20.81 5.16 -18.95
CA ASP A 501 21.90 4.51 -19.71
C ASP A 501 21.51 3.10 -20.25
N THR A 502 20.51 2.47 -19.63
CA THR A 502 19.89 1.23 -20.10
C THR A 502 18.93 1.44 -21.28
N GLY A 503 18.72 2.66 -21.74
CA GLY A 503 17.76 3.03 -22.79
C GLY A 503 16.32 3.18 -22.30
N LYS A 504 16.00 2.88 -21.05
CA LYS A 504 14.64 2.96 -20.49
C LYS A 504 14.31 4.39 -20.07
N MET A 505 13.04 4.79 -20.26
CA MET A 505 12.55 6.07 -19.76
C MET A 505 12.12 5.96 -18.30
N LYS A 506 12.66 6.83 -17.43
CA LYS A 506 12.19 7.05 -16.06
C LYS A 506 11.35 8.32 -16.02
N ILE A 507 10.10 8.21 -15.56
CA ILE A 507 9.08 9.26 -15.67
C ILE A 507 8.44 9.50 -14.31
N ARG A 508 8.35 10.78 -13.89
CA ARG A 508 7.73 11.21 -12.62
C ARG A 508 6.85 12.44 -12.82
N GLY A 509 5.70 12.49 -12.15
CA GLY A 509 4.86 13.67 -11.98
C GLY A 509 4.16 14.25 -13.21
N VAL A 510 4.31 13.63 -14.40
CA VAL A 510 3.63 14.00 -15.64
C VAL A 510 2.30 13.28 -15.80
N MET A 511 1.50 13.69 -16.77
CA MET A 511 0.15 13.14 -16.99
C MET A 511 0.14 11.64 -17.15
N ALA A 512 1.14 11.05 -17.80
CA ALA A 512 1.29 9.59 -17.95
C ALA A 512 1.37 8.80 -16.63
N ARG A 513 1.61 9.46 -15.51
CA ARG A 513 1.68 8.87 -14.18
C ARG A 513 0.49 9.19 -13.28
N LYS A 514 -0.50 9.95 -13.79
CA LYS A 514 -1.70 10.34 -13.04
C LYS A 514 -2.83 9.37 -13.34
N GLY A 515 -3.52 8.91 -12.29
CA GLY A 515 -4.62 7.94 -12.42
C GLY A 515 -5.89 8.51 -13.06
N ASP A 516 -6.02 9.83 -13.17
CA ASP A 516 -7.17 10.52 -13.76
C ASP A 516 -6.95 10.92 -15.23
N THR A 517 -5.79 10.59 -15.81
CA THR A 517 -5.51 10.83 -17.23
C THR A 517 -6.29 9.85 -18.11
N PRO A 518 -7.09 10.31 -19.10
CA PRO A 518 -7.77 9.43 -20.03
C PRO A 518 -6.81 8.52 -20.79
N LYS A 519 -7.22 7.28 -21.06
CA LYS A 519 -6.37 6.28 -21.75
C LYS A 519 -5.87 6.75 -23.11
N TYR A 520 -6.67 7.50 -23.86
CA TYR A 520 -6.28 8.07 -25.15
C TYR A 520 -5.10 9.05 -25.01
N VAL A 521 -5.19 9.98 -24.03
CA VAL A 521 -4.12 10.95 -23.74
C VAL A 521 -2.87 10.23 -23.21
N LEU A 522 -3.08 9.23 -22.33
CA LEU A 522 -2.00 8.39 -21.81
C LEU A 522 -1.25 7.66 -22.93
N ARG A 523 -1.96 7.14 -23.93
CA ARG A 523 -1.38 6.44 -25.08
C ARG A 523 -0.49 7.37 -25.90
N MET A 524 -0.98 8.59 -26.21
CA MET A 524 -0.16 9.60 -26.90
C MET A 524 1.12 9.90 -26.11
N GLN A 525 1.01 10.17 -24.81
CA GLN A 525 2.18 10.54 -24.02
C GLN A 525 3.17 9.39 -23.84
N LYS A 526 2.71 8.15 -23.77
CA LYS A 526 3.58 6.95 -23.77
C LYS A 526 4.35 6.82 -25.08
N GLU A 527 3.67 6.95 -26.22
CA GLU A 527 4.31 6.88 -27.54
C GLU A 527 5.33 8.02 -27.73
N LEU A 528 5.04 9.22 -27.22
CA LEU A 528 6.01 10.31 -27.19
C LEU A 528 7.26 9.93 -26.38
N PHE A 529 7.11 9.28 -25.23
CA PHE A 529 8.26 8.81 -24.45
C PHE A 529 9.02 7.67 -25.14
N GLU A 530 8.35 6.82 -25.90
CA GLU A 530 9.02 5.81 -26.75
C GLU A 530 9.88 6.50 -27.82
N VAL A 531 9.35 7.53 -28.49
CA VAL A 531 10.13 8.34 -29.45
C VAL A 531 11.32 9.01 -28.75
N LEU A 532 11.12 9.63 -27.58
CA LEU A 532 12.21 10.28 -26.85
C LEU A 532 13.29 9.28 -26.38
N SER A 533 12.93 8.02 -26.15
CA SER A 533 13.89 6.99 -25.74
C SER A 533 14.90 6.62 -26.83
N GLU A 534 14.66 7.00 -28.09
CA GLU A 534 15.57 6.79 -29.21
C GLU A 534 16.79 7.73 -29.17
N ALA A 535 16.66 8.89 -28.50
CA ALA A 535 17.73 9.89 -28.39
C ALA A 535 18.62 9.62 -27.17
N GLY A 536 19.90 9.39 -27.37
CA GLY A 536 20.90 9.20 -26.33
C GLY A 536 21.55 10.51 -25.85
N SER A 537 21.27 11.64 -26.49
CA SER A 537 21.85 12.93 -26.19
C SER A 537 20.88 14.09 -26.40
N ARG A 538 21.21 15.26 -25.86
CA ARG A 538 20.45 16.50 -26.08
C ARG A 538 20.48 16.93 -27.58
N GLU A 539 21.53 16.64 -28.30
CA GLU A 539 21.61 16.89 -29.72
C GLU A 539 20.65 16.00 -30.50
N GLU A 540 20.62 14.70 -30.19
CA GLU A 540 19.72 13.74 -30.83
C GLU A 540 18.24 14.04 -30.51
N LEU A 541 17.92 14.59 -29.35
CA LEU A 541 16.55 15.06 -29.04
C LEU A 541 16.04 16.06 -30.07
N ARG A 542 16.91 16.93 -30.62
CA ARG A 542 16.52 17.87 -31.68
C ARG A 542 16.20 17.18 -32.98
N TRP A 543 16.92 16.09 -33.29
CA TRP A 543 16.70 15.36 -34.54
C TRP A 543 15.38 14.57 -34.53
N ILE A 544 14.93 14.12 -33.38
CA ILE A 544 13.68 13.38 -33.25
C ILE A 544 12.44 14.28 -33.04
N GLU A 545 12.60 15.59 -32.87
CA GLU A 545 11.49 16.52 -32.71
C GLU A 545 10.42 16.41 -33.82
N PRO A 546 10.76 16.32 -35.13
CA PRO A 546 9.75 16.13 -36.19
C PRO A 546 8.91 14.87 -36.00
N LYS A 547 9.52 13.75 -35.57
CA LYS A 547 8.82 12.50 -35.25
C LYS A 547 7.87 12.65 -34.10
N ALA A 548 8.30 13.33 -33.02
CA ALA A 548 7.45 13.61 -31.87
C ALA A 548 6.26 14.52 -32.23
N ARG A 549 6.49 15.55 -33.06
CA ARG A 549 5.42 16.43 -33.59
C ARG A 549 4.42 15.69 -34.46
N GLU A 550 4.86 14.69 -35.21
CA GLU A 550 3.99 13.83 -36.00
C GLU A 550 3.08 12.97 -35.14
N VAL A 551 3.59 12.38 -34.05
CA VAL A 551 2.79 11.64 -33.08
C VAL A 551 1.69 12.57 -32.51
N ARG A 552 2.06 13.79 -32.06
CA ARG A 552 1.09 14.77 -31.56
C ARG A 552 0.03 15.07 -32.59
N ARG A 553 0.42 15.39 -33.85
CA ARG A 553 -0.48 15.74 -34.95
C ARG A 553 -1.49 14.62 -35.16
N ARG A 554 -1.03 13.40 -35.30
CA ARG A 554 -1.87 12.22 -35.53
C ARG A 554 -2.93 12.07 -34.45
N TYR A 555 -2.57 12.11 -33.17
CA TYR A 555 -3.53 12.01 -32.06
C TYR A 555 -4.52 13.19 -32.01
N MET A 556 -4.11 14.38 -32.45
CA MET A 556 -5.00 15.53 -32.56
C MET A 556 -6.02 15.39 -33.70
N ASP A 557 -5.59 14.83 -34.83
CA ASP A 557 -6.45 14.64 -36.00
C ASP A 557 -7.41 13.47 -35.82
N GLU A 558 -6.92 12.34 -35.24
CA GLU A 558 -7.69 11.14 -34.98
C GLU A 558 -8.62 11.27 -33.75
N LEU A 559 -8.55 12.35 -32.98
CA LEU A 559 -9.37 12.52 -31.75
C LEU A 559 -10.87 12.39 -32.02
N VAL A 560 -11.35 12.86 -33.16
CA VAL A 560 -12.79 12.83 -33.51
C VAL A 560 -13.31 11.40 -33.72
N GLU A 561 -12.43 10.46 -34.02
CA GLU A 561 -12.71 9.03 -34.24
C GLU A 561 -12.37 8.19 -32.99
N ALA A 562 -11.90 8.84 -31.92
CA ALA A 562 -11.47 8.14 -30.73
C ALA A 562 -12.62 7.36 -30.08
N ASN A 563 -12.30 6.16 -29.58
CA ASN A 563 -13.24 5.40 -28.77
C ASN A 563 -13.58 6.19 -27.50
N VAL A 564 -14.84 6.56 -27.34
CA VAL A 564 -15.35 7.37 -26.23
C VAL A 564 -14.95 6.81 -24.85
N ARG A 565 -14.92 5.48 -24.71
CA ARG A 565 -14.50 4.84 -23.45
C ARG A 565 -13.02 5.07 -23.09
N GLU A 566 -12.17 5.32 -24.08
CA GLU A 566 -10.76 5.65 -23.84
C GLU A 566 -10.56 7.09 -23.39
N LEU A 567 -11.60 7.92 -23.49
CA LEU A 567 -11.64 9.29 -23.02
C LEU A 567 -12.16 9.40 -21.58
N ALA A 568 -12.52 8.29 -20.93
CA ALA A 568 -13.01 8.28 -19.57
C ALA A 568 -11.95 8.80 -18.58
N ILE A 569 -12.39 9.71 -17.71
CA ILE A 569 -11.64 10.25 -16.59
C ILE A 569 -12.06 9.48 -15.34
N HIS A 570 -11.10 8.85 -14.66
CA HIS A 570 -11.36 8.10 -13.44
C HIS A 570 -11.04 8.94 -12.22
N ARG A 571 -12.04 9.12 -11.34
CA ARG A 571 -11.86 9.89 -10.09
C ARG A 571 -12.55 9.24 -8.92
N ARG A 572 -11.97 9.43 -7.73
CA ARG A 572 -12.59 9.00 -6.48
C ARG A 572 -13.67 10.01 -6.04
N VAL A 573 -14.83 9.49 -5.70
CA VAL A 573 -15.93 10.26 -5.13
C VAL A 573 -15.51 10.79 -3.75
N SER A 574 -15.39 12.11 -3.62
CA SER A 574 -15.04 12.72 -2.33
C SER A 574 -16.26 12.88 -1.43
N ARG A 575 -17.45 13.10 -2.03
CA ARG A 575 -18.75 13.29 -1.36
C ARG A 575 -19.90 12.94 -2.32
N LEU A 576 -21.08 12.68 -1.79
CA LEU A 576 -22.27 12.34 -2.60
C LEU A 576 -23.10 13.55 -2.99
N SER A 577 -22.93 14.68 -2.31
CA SER A 577 -23.61 15.94 -2.63
C SER A 577 -22.59 17.09 -2.70
N TYR A 578 -22.80 18.01 -3.64
CA TYR A 578 -21.92 19.12 -3.92
C TYR A 578 -22.73 20.43 -3.90
N SER A 579 -22.17 21.46 -3.29
CA SER A 579 -22.79 22.81 -3.24
C SER A 579 -22.62 23.58 -4.55
N ARG A 580 -21.66 23.19 -5.40
CA ARG A 580 -21.41 23.83 -6.70
C ARG A 580 -21.46 22.80 -7.82
N ARG A 581 -21.90 23.23 -9.00
CA ARG A 581 -21.86 22.41 -10.20
C ARG A 581 -20.40 22.24 -10.65
N CYS A 582 -19.99 21.00 -10.83
CA CYS A 582 -18.67 20.60 -11.34
C CYS A 582 -18.78 19.23 -12.01
N ALA A 583 -17.74 18.81 -12.73
CA ALA A 583 -17.75 17.52 -13.43
C ALA A 583 -17.99 16.33 -12.48
N GLU A 584 -17.38 16.35 -11.30
CA GLU A 584 -17.55 15.29 -10.29
C GLU A 584 -18.99 15.23 -9.75
N ALA A 585 -19.62 16.39 -9.52
CA ALA A 585 -21.03 16.46 -9.09
C ALA A 585 -21.95 15.83 -10.14
N SER A 586 -21.75 16.20 -11.41
CA SER A 586 -22.52 15.65 -12.53
C SER A 586 -22.26 14.16 -12.73
N ALA A 587 -21.01 13.71 -12.55
CA ALA A 587 -20.63 12.30 -12.64
C ALA A 587 -21.29 11.45 -11.54
N VAL A 588 -21.30 11.93 -10.29
CA VAL A 588 -22.02 11.26 -9.19
C VAL A 588 -23.51 11.12 -9.52
N GLN A 589 -24.15 12.19 -9.99
CA GLN A 589 -25.57 12.15 -10.37
C GLN A 589 -25.84 11.20 -11.54
N ALA A 590 -24.96 11.17 -12.55
CA ALA A 590 -25.08 10.26 -13.69
C ALA A 590 -25.03 8.79 -13.27
N HIS A 591 -24.10 8.41 -12.36
CA HIS A 591 -24.02 7.06 -11.83
C HIS A 591 -25.23 6.70 -10.96
N GLN A 592 -25.71 7.62 -10.12
CA GLN A 592 -26.91 7.39 -9.30
C GLN A 592 -28.17 7.17 -10.16
N LYS A 593 -28.30 7.91 -11.29
CA LYS A 593 -29.40 7.70 -12.25
C LYS A 593 -29.38 6.30 -12.90
N LEU A 594 -28.22 5.68 -13.01
CA LEU A 594 -28.08 4.30 -13.47
C LEU A 594 -28.37 3.26 -12.37
N GLY A 595 -28.73 3.71 -11.16
CA GLY A 595 -28.98 2.82 -10.02
C GLY A 595 -27.70 2.30 -9.35
N ILE A 596 -26.53 2.87 -9.65
CA ILE A 596 -25.27 2.48 -9.02
C ILE A 596 -25.19 3.11 -7.62
N SER A 597 -25.12 2.27 -6.60
CA SER A 597 -24.92 2.72 -5.22
C SER A 597 -23.48 3.19 -5.03
N LEU A 598 -23.30 4.48 -4.75
CA LEU A 598 -22.00 5.09 -4.52
C LEU A 598 -21.74 5.34 -3.04
N ALA A 599 -20.47 5.23 -2.66
CA ALA A 599 -19.97 5.67 -1.37
C ALA A 599 -18.75 6.60 -1.55
N PRO A 600 -18.50 7.54 -0.63
CA PRO A 600 -17.28 8.34 -0.67
C PRO A 600 -16.03 7.43 -0.68
N GLY A 601 -15.08 7.74 -1.56
CA GLY A 601 -13.87 6.95 -1.78
C GLY A 601 -13.95 5.91 -2.90
N MET A 602 -15.15 5.59 -3.41
CA MET A 602 -15.30 4.76 -4.61
C MET A 602 -14.79 5.49 -5.85
N GLU A 603 -14.27 4.75 -6.79
CA GLU A 603 -13.81 5.27 -8.08
C GLU A 603 -14.93 5.21 -9.12
N ILE A 604 -15.10 6.29 -9.86
CA ILE A 604 -16.08 6.41 -10.96
C ILE A 604 -15.38 6.89 -12.23
N GLY A 605 -15.79 6.35 -13.37
CA GLY A 605 -15.33 6.73 -14.70
C GLY A 605 -16.42 7.56 -15.42
N TYR A 606 -16.05 8.71 -15.96
CA TYR A 606 -16.96 9.57 -16.71
C TYR A 606 -16.27 10.23 -17.90
N VAL A 607 -17.07 10.59 -18.92
CA VAL A 607 -16.65 11.32 -20.11
C VAL A 607 -17.28 12.69 -20.08
N VAL A 608 -16.50 13.74 -20.38
CA VAL A 608 -16.99 15.12 -20.47
C VAL A 608 -17.66 15.32 -21.82
N LYS A 609 -18.95 15.66 -21.82
CA LYS A 609 -19.77 15.92 -23.01
C LYS A 609 -19.82 17.41 -23.36
N ASP A 610 -19.94 18.28 -22.35
CA ASP A 610 -19.88 19.74 -22.48
C ASP A 610 -19.16 20.31 -21.24
N ALA A 611 -17.92 20.76 -21.43
CA ALA A 611 -17.10 21.29 -20.35
C ALA A 611 -17.63 22.62 -19.79
N LYS A 612 -18.30 23.46 -20.62
CA LYS A 612 -18.84 24.76 -20.19
C LYS A 612 -20.02 24.58 -19.25
N LYS A 613 -20.83 23.55 -19.51
CA LYS A 613 -22.02 23.24 -18.70
C LYS A 613 -21.77 22.20 -17.63
N TRP A 614 -20.57 21.63 -17.58
CA TRP A 614 -20.24 20.48 -16.75
C TRP A 614 -21.16 19.27 -16.98
N GLU A 615 -21.56 19.05 -18.23
CA GLU A 615 -22.34 17.90 -18.64
C GLU A 615 -21.35 16.71 -18.86
N VAL A 616 -21.63 15.62 -18.17
CA VAL A 616 -20.82 14.40 -18.27
C VAL A 616 -21.74 13.19 -18.38
N GLU A 617 -21.23 12.13 -19.00
CA GLU A 617 -21.87 10.82 -19.03
C GLU A 617 -20.94 9.78 -18.37
N THR A 618 -21.52 8.69 -17.86
CA THR A 618 -20.69 7.61 -17.32
C THR A 618 -19.92 6.92 -18.43
N GLU A 619 -18.77 6.38 -18.16
CA GLU A 619 -17.98 5.58 -19.13
C GLU A 619 -18.77 4.41 -19.76
N ARG A 620 -19.85 3.98 -19.08
CA ARG A 620 -20.71 2.87 -19.49
C ARG A 620 -21.73 3.25 -20.57
N THR A 621 -22.16 4.51 -20.55
CA THR A 621 -23.25 5.01 -21.38
C THR A 621 -22.82 6.08 -22.37
N ALA A 622 -21.62 6.62 -22.20
CA ALA A 622 -21.12 7.69 -23.04
C ALA A 622 -21.03 7.29 -24.52
N THR A 623 -21.61 8.13 -25.38
CA THR A 623 -21.58 8.00 -26.83
C THR A 623 -20.98 9.23 -27.52
N GLU A 624 -20.87 10.34 -26.79
CA GLU A 624 -20.39 11.63 -27.29
C GLU A 624 -19.37 12.23 -26.30
N PHE A 625 -18.55 13.16 -26.78
CA PHE A 625 -17.58 13.87 -25.95
C PHE A 625 -17.28 15.28 -26.45
N ASP A 626 -16.78 16.15 -25.57
CA ASP A 626 -16.31 17.50 -25.91
C ASP A 626 -14.91 17.46 -26.51
N ALA A 627 -14.83 17.46 -27.85
CA ALA A 627 -13.54 17.40 -28.56
C ALA A 627 -12.61 18.58 -28.19
N VAL A 628 -13.16 19.77 -27.89
CA VAL A 628 -12.33 20.94 -27.49
C VAL A 628 -11.68 20.71 -26.14
N TYR A 629 -12.42 20.12 -25.20
CA TYR A 629 -11.91 19.78 -23.87
C TYR A 629 -10.77 18.75 -23.97
N TYR A 630 -10.98 17.65 -24.71
CA TYR A 630 -9.97 16.60 -24.81
C TYR A 630 -8.75 17.02 -25.67
N ARG A 631 -8.95 17.89 -26.66
CA ARG A 631 -7.84 18.53 -27.38
C ARG A 631 -6.94 19.34 -26.45
N LYS A 632 -7.49 20.07 -25.50
CA LYS A 632 -6.71 20.79 -24.47
C LYS A 632 -5.92 19.83 -23.54
N LEU A 633 -6.46 18.65 -23.25
CA LEU A 633 -5.72 17.65 -22.47
C LEU A 633 -4.53 17.07 -23.26
N LEU A 634 -4.72 16.83 -24.56
CA LEU A 634 -3.62 16.41 -25.47
C LEU A 634 -2.54 17.48 -25.56
N GLU A 635 -2.94 18.77 -25.72
CA GLU A 635 -1.98 19.89 -25.72
C GLU A 635 -1.19 19.95 -24.44
N LYS A 636 -1.84 19.85 -23.29
CA LYS A 636 -1.18 19.84 -22.00
C LYS A 636 -0.22 18.67 -21.82
N ALA A 637 -0.58 17.49 -22.33
CA ALA A 637 0.32 16.32 -22.34
C ALA A 637 1.52 16.53 -23.26
N TRP A 638 1.33 17.21 -24.40
CA TRP A 638 2.40 17.61 -25.31
C TRP A 638 3.32 18.66 -24.66
N GLU A 639 2.77 19.71 -24.01
CA GLU A 639 3.57 20.76 -23.34
C GLU A 639 4.56 20.16 -22.34
N GLU A 640 4.15 19.13 -21.58
CA GLU A 640 5.04 18.44 -20.63
C GLU A 640 6.22 17.78 -21.36
N VAL A 641 5.96 17.05 -22.45
CA VAL A 641 6.99 16.30 -23.19
C VAL A 641 7.77 17.22 -24.11
N GLY A 642 7.11 18.14 -24.80
CA GLY A 642 7.70 19.09 -25.73
C GLY A 642 8.67 20.10 -25.11
N PHE A 643 8.67 20.18 -23.78
CA PHE A 643 9.62 21.03 -23.06
C PHE A 643 11.08 20.78 -23.44
N VAL A 644 11.46 19.54 -23.75
CA VAL A 644 12.85 19.21 -24.15
C VAL A 644 13.28 19.85 -25.46
N PHE A 645 12.33 20.23 -26.33
CA PHE A 645 12.58 20.87 -27.61
C PHE A 645 12.63 22.41 -27.53
N THR A 646 12.16 23.01 -26.43
CA THR A 646 12.07 24.47 -26.29
C THR A 646 13.34 25.11 -25.74
N GLN A 647 14.30 24.30 -25.27
CA GLN A 647 15.52 24.77 -24.63
C GLN A 647 16.46 25.40 -25.64
N LYS A 648 16.60 26.74 -25.60
CA LYS A 648 17.55 27.49 -26.40
C LYS A 648 19.01 27.14 -26.02
N LYS A 649 19.89 27.31 -27.01
CA LYS A 649 21.34 27.16 -26.89
C LYS A 649 21.89 28.32 -26.04
N GLU A 650 21.83 28.22 -24.68
CA GLU A 650 22.63 29.13 -23.83
C GLU A 650 22.63 28.57 -22.40
N MET A 651 23.73 27.92 -22.08
CA MET A 651 24.47 28.10 -20.83
C MET A 651 25.83 27.41 -20.94
N SER A 652 26.65 27.92 -21.83
CA SER A 652 28.09 27.82 -21.69
C SER A 652 28.56 29.20 -21.20
N SER A 653 28.64 29.38 -19.90
CA SER A 653 29.51 30.27 -19.14
C SER A 653 28.84 30.59 -17.81
N VAL A 654 29.10 29.75 -16.84
CA VAL A 654 29.00 30.19 -15.43
C VAL A 654 30.22 31.06 -15.21
N HIS A 655 30.04 32.39 -15.24
CA HIS A 655 31.01 33.29 -14.64
C HIS A 655 31.07 33.01 -13.13
N LEU A 656 32.20 32.47 -12.69
CA LEU A 656 32.66 32.61 -11.32
C LEU A 656 32.65 34.09 -10.94
N PHE A 657 31.67 34.50 -10.15
CA PHE A 657 31.90 35.66 -9.29
C PHE A 657 32.38 35.14 -7.94
N ALA A 658 33.68 35.19 -7.78
CA ALA A 658 34.31 35.29 -6.47
C ALA A 658 33.91 36.65 -5.85
N ILE A 659 33.24 36.65 -4.70
CA ILE A 659 33.43 37.58 -3.58
C ILE A 659 33.19 36.77 -2.29
#